data_1f8567f5028ae814905f3a7e42aaacd8
#
_entry.id   1f8567f5028ae814905f3a7e42aaacd8
#
_cell.length_a   1.000
_cell.length_b   1.000
_cell.length_c   1.000
_cell.angle_alpha   90.00
_cell.angle_beta   90.00
_cell.angle_gamma   90.00
#
_symmetry.space_group_name_H-M   'P 1'
#
loop_
_entity.id
_entity.type
_entity.pdbx_description
1 polymer ?
#
loop_
_entity_poly.entity_id
_entity_poly.type
_entity_poly.pdbx_seq_one_letter_code
_entity_poly.pdbx_strand_id
1 'polypeptide(L)'
;MENVILQPIEVGGQTFKNRIMFPPLTTGYEKNGMISEQDMGFYTRLAKGGVGYIVMGDVAPINSFSPTPKLFDDSQIPAFKALADSVHAYGTKLGVQLFHPEYDVDAINSLFMQKKFDEMRQRLHHDMMFFTDEVSEEMLMAIIDKMCACAVRAQKAGVDVIQIHGDRLNGCLCSTRMNHRTDKFGGSLENRVRFARMLTRAIRKAVPDMVIDYKLSIVTPQRGKGGIDEADAVQFAQWLVEDGVDMFHVAQANHTGNMADTIPPMGVQPYGFFVKIAGDIKKAVNVPVSAVGRIVDAEMAARVIESGMADIVAMGRPLLADPDWGTKIAAGKACDIRRCISCNKGCTDAIQNRQFLSCVLNAENGYENTRSIQPAAQKKKIAVLGGGPAGLEAARVAALRGHDVTLFEKTTSLGGQLNIACVPPRKEEMRRAAQDLIHAVCNAGVHLCMGQTRTAEQLKDAGFEAVINAVGAHSAAPRIPGIDSVNVADAWKVLAGEQQVYGTVAVIGGGMVGCETAEYLAARGCKVSVIEMMDKIAAGESTTILPTLLENYKTYGVEQYPSHKVKEFRMDAVVCENKDGAEVTIPCDYIVLAMGARSNEFDAAALEAAGIPVYAIGDAAGKAADISNAIRTGYDTACQL
;
A
#
# COMPACT_ATOMS: atom_id res chain seq x y z
N MET A 1 -6.52 -2.01 31.64
CA MET A 1 -7.69 -1.48 30.91
C MET A 1 -7.94 -2.40 29.74
N GLU A 2 -9.14 -2.96 29.62
CA GLU A 2 -9.51 -3.69 28.41
C GLU A 2 -9.39 -2.74 27.22
N ASN A 3 -8.64 -3.16 26.21
CA ASN A 3 -8.44 -2.32 25.04
C ASN A 3 -9.76 -2.20 24.30
N VAL A 4 -10.32 -1.01 24.19
CA VAL A 4 -11.62 -0.72 23.56
C VAL A 4 -11.75 -1.32 22.14
N ILE A 5 -10.63 -1.47 21.42
CA ILE A 5 -10.58 -2.06 20.08
C ILE A 5 -11.02 -3.54 20.11
N LEU A 6 -10.74 -4.26 21.20
CA LEU A 6 -11.02 -5.69 21.35
C LEU A 6 -12.43 -5.97 21.88
N GLN A 7 -13.18 -4.95 22.29
CA GLN A 7 -14.55 -5.12 22.76
C GLN A 7 -15.46 -5.52 21.59
N PRO A 8 -16.35 -6.48 21.80
CA PRO A 8 -17.34 -6.85 20.80
C PRO A 8 -18.31 -5.69 20.50
N ILE A 9 -18.97 -5.78 19.36
CA ILE A 9 -19.99 -4.82 18.95
C ILE A 9 -21.12 -5.52 18.22
N GLU A 10 -22.36 -5.06 18.49
CA GLU A 10 -23.55 -5.53 17.79
C GLU A 10 -23.79 -4.72 16.52
N VAL A 11 -24.02 -5.42 15.40
CA VAL A 11 -24.29 -4.85 14.08
C VAL A 11 -25.42 -5.64 13.43
N GLY A 12 -26.58 -5.03 13.18
CA GLY A 12 -27.70 -5.68 12.51
C GLY A 12 -28.14 -7.01 13.16
N GLY A 13 -28.08 -7.10 14.50
CA GLY A 13 -28.42 -8.31 15.24
C GLY A 13 -27.35 -9.40 15.27
N GLN A 14 -26.15 -9.13 14.75
CA GLN A 14 -24.97 -10.01 14.79
C GLN A 14 -23.86 -9.42 15.67
N THR A 15 -23.21 -10.26 16.47
CA THR A 15 -22.06 -9.86 17.29
C THR A 15 -20.75 -9.98 16.48
N PHE A 16 -20.04 -8.87 16.32
CA PHE A 16 -18.67 -8.85 15.81
C PHE A 16 -17.72 -8.93 17.00
N LYS A 17 -16.75 -9.85 16.98
CA LYS A 17 -15.88 -10.17 18.14
C LYS A 17 -15.01 -9.01 18.63
N ASN A 18 -14.74 -8.02 17.78
CA ASN A 18 -14.00 -6.81 18.09
C ASN A 18 -14.24 -5.71 17.03
N ARG A 19 -13.58 -4.57 17.21
CA ARG A 19 -13.76 -3.35 16.41
C ARG A 19 -12.71 -3.17 15.32
N ILE A 20 -12.03 -4.25 14.89
CA ILE A 20 -11.02 -4.24 13.83
C ILE A 20 -11.67 -4.73 12.53
N MET A 21 -11.67 -3.86 11.52
CA MET A 21 -12.16 -4.17 10.18
C MET A 21 -11.02 -4.19 9.16
N PHE A 22 -10.95 -5.24 8.34
CA PHE A 22 -10.21 -5.21 7.09
C PHE A 22 -11.15 -4.71 5.99
N PRO A 23 -10.93 -3.48 5.47
CA PRO A 23 -11.80 -2.91 4.44
C PRO A 23 -11.57 -3.56 3.08
N PRO A 24 -12.50 -3.38 2.14
CA PRO A 24 -12.37 -3.97 0.80
C PRO A 24 -11.14 -3.42 0.07
N LEU A 25 -10.33 -4.32 -0.44
CA LEU A 25 -9.19 -4.06 -1.32
C LEU A 25 -9.21 -5.06 -2.47
N THR A 26 -8.94 -4.60 -3.68
CA THR A 26 -8.65 -5.48 -4.82
C THR A 26 -7.31 -6.15 -4.58
N THR A 27 -7.27 -7.48 -4.59
CA THR A 27 -6.08 -8.27 -4.25
C THR A 27 -5.32 -8.75 -5.48
N GLY A 28 -6.04 -9.00 -6.58
CA GLY A 28 -5.48 -9.64 -7.78
C GLY A 28 -5.09 -11.11 -7.55
N TYR A 29 -5.64 -11.75 -6.52
CA TYR A 29 -5.35 -13.16 -6.20
C TYR A 29 -6.28 -14.12 -6.91
N GLU A 30 -7.47 -13.67 -7.31
CA GLU A 30 -8.44 -14.50 -8.00
C GLU A 30 -7.88 -15.06 -9.31
N LYS A 31 -8.39 -16.22 -9.70
CA LYS A 31 -8.08 -16.85 -10.99
C LYS A 31 -9.34 -16.98 -11.82
N ASN A 32 -9.43 -16.25 -12.94
CA ASN A 32 -10.60 -16.22 -13.80
C ASN A 32 -11.90 -15.84 -13.06
N GLY A 33 -11.79 -14.96 -12.06
CA GLY A 33 -12.90 -14.53 -11.22
C GLY A 33 -13.31 -15.53 -10.14
N MET A 34 -12.60 -16.65 -10.00
CA MET A 34 -12.82 -17.63 -8.94
C MET A 34 -11.89 -17.36 -7.75
N ILE A 35 -12.37 -17.63 -6.55
CA ILE A 35 -11.55 -17.62 -5.34
C ILE A 35 -10.41 -18.64 -5.51
N SER A 36 -9.18 -18.21 -5.31
CA SER A 36 -7.98 -19.02 -5.41
C SER A 36 -7.50 -19.51 -4.04
N GLU A 37 -6.52 -20.42 -4.04
CA GLU A 37 -5.80 -20.79 -2.80
C GLU A 37 -5.09 -19.59 -2.17
N GLN A 38 -4.65 -18.62 -2.98
CA GLN A 38 -4.00 -17.41 -2.49
C GLN A 38 -5.01 -16.51 -1.76
N ASP A 39 -6.24 -16.34 -2.27
CA ASP A 39 -7.33 -15.67 -1.55
C ASP A 39 -7.62 -16.38 -0.22
N MET A 40 -7.74 -17.71 -0.25
CA MET A 40 -7.99 -18.52 0.95
C MET A 40 -6.91 -18.30 2.01
N GLY A 41 -5.64 -18.38 1.63
CA GLY A 41 -4.50 -18.15 2.54
C GLY A 41 -4.52 -16.76 3.14
N PHE A 42 -4.70 -15.75 2.31
CA PHE A 42 -4.68 -14.35 2.71
C PHE A 42 -5.81 -14.00 3.71
N TYR A 43 -7.06 -14.27 3.37
CA TYR A 43 -8.18 -13.92 4.25
C TYR A 43 -8.20 -14.76 5.54
N THR A 44 -7.84 -16.04 5.46
CA THR A 44 -7.66 -16.90 6.65
C THR A 44 -6.55 -16.37 7.56
N ARG A 45 -5.44 -15.87 6.98
CA ARG A 45 -4.33 -15.29 7.75
C ARG A 45 -4.74 -14.04 8.53
N LEU A 46 -5.53 -13.16 7.91
CA LEU A 46 -6.11 -12.00 8.59
C LEU A 46 -7.04 -12.39 9.74
N ALA A 47 -7.94 -13.36 9.52
CA ALA A 47 -8.84 -13.85 10.54
C ALA A 47 -8.09 -14.46 11.75
N LYS A 48 -7.05 -15.27 11.49
CA LYS A 48 -6.14 -15.83 12.49
C LYS A 48 -5.40 -14.75 13.27
N GLY A 49 -5.06 -13.64 12.63
CA GLY A 49 -4.41 -12.47 13.25
C GLY A 49 -5.32 -11.63 14.14
N GLY A 50 -6.60 -12.00 14.26
CA GLY A 50 -7.53 -11.40 15.21
C GLY A 50 -8.40 -10.27 14.65
N VAL A 51 -8.56 -10.18 13.34
CA VAL A 51 -9.50 -9.24 12.71
C VAL A 51 -10.94 -9.66 13.03
N GLY A 52 -11.82 -8.71 13.39
CA GLY A 52 -13.21 -8.96 13.74
C GLY A 52 -14.13 -9.05 12.54
N TYR A 53 -13.88 -8.24 11.52
CA TYR A 53 -14.66 -8.16 10.31
C TYR A 53 -13.77 -7.97 9.08
N ILE A 54 -13.95 -8.81 8.07
CA ILE A 54 -13.22 -8.78 6.80
C ILE A 54 -14.20 -8.54 5.67
N VAL A 55 -13.91 -7.58 4.79
CA VAL A 55 -14.66 -7.38 3.54
C VAL A 55 -13.79 -7.80 2.36
N MET A 56 -14.26 -8.80 1.62
CA MET A 56 -13.68 -9.11 0.30
C MET A 56 -14.10 -8.03 -0.69
N GLY A 57 -13.10 -7.36 -1.28
CA GLY A 57 -13.32 -6.22 -2.19
C GLY A 57 -13.78 -6.62 -3.58
N ASP A 58 -14.59 -5.74 -4.16
CA ASP A 58 -14.98 -5.74 -5.57
C ASP A 58 -15.53 -7.07 -6.09
N VAL A 59 -16.48 -7.71 -5.35
CA VAL A 59 -17.14 -8.93 -5.85
C VAL A 59 -18.13 -8.56 -6.95
N ALA A 60 -17.88 -9.07 -8.16
CA ALA A 60 -18.69 -8.74 -9.32
C ALA A 60 -19.95 -9.63 -9.40
N PRO A 61 -21.17 -9.02 -9.45
CA PRO A 61 -22.44 -9.75 -9.63
C PRO A 61 -22.70 -10.18 -11.07
N ILE A 62 -21.73 -9.92 -11.95
CA ILE A 62 -21.79 -10.18 -13.40
C ILE A 62 -20.44 -10.71 -13.88
N ASN A 63 -20.43 -11.38 -15.01
CA ASN A 63 -19.20 -11.85 -15.64
C ASN A 63 -18.48 -10.71 -16.37
N SER A 64 -17.85 -9.82 -15.62
CA SER A 64 -17.07 -8.68 -16.16
C SER A 64 -15.60 -9.06 -16.41
N PHE A 65 -14.86 -8.19 -17.15
CA PHE A 65 -13.40 -8.33 -17.31
C PHE A 65 -12.60 -7.81 -16.12
N SER A 66 -13.25 -7.30 -15.08
CA SER A 66 -12.55 -6.87 -13.87
C SER A 66 -11.77 -8.05 -13.26
N PRO A 67 -10.50 -7.85 -12.87
CA PRO A 67 -9.68 -8.88 -12.22
C PRO A 67 -10.07 -8.98 -10.73
N THR A 68 -11.31 -9.39 -10.48
CA THR A 68 -11.94 -9.43 -9.16
C THR A 68 -12.75 -10.70 -9.00
N PRO A 69 -12.97 -11.19 -7.79
CA PRO A 69 -13.85 -12.33 -7.53
C PRO A 69 -15.24 -12.07 -8.10
N LYS A 70 -15.89 -13.12 -8.59
CA LYS A 70 -17.21 -13.06 -9.19
C LYS A 70 -18.17 -14.01 -8.48
N LEU A 71 -19.41 -13.58 -8.34
CA LEU A 71 -20.48 -14.38 -7.74
C LEU A 71 -21.79 -14.19 -8.53
N PHE A 72 -21.73 -14.43 -9.83
CA PHE A 72 -22.86 -14.27 -10.74
C PHE A 72 -23.59 -15.60 -11.05
N ASP A 73 -23.00 -16.73 -10.68
CA ASP A 73 -23.52 -18.08 -10.94
C ASP A 73 -23.45 -18.96 -9.69
N ASP A 74 -24.39 -19.88 -9.53
CA ASP A 74 -24.48 -20.75 -8.35
C ASP A 74 -23.30 -21.73 -8.23
N SER A 75 -22.60 -22.04 -9.32
CA SER A 75 -21.37 -22.85 -9.30
C SER A 75 -20.22 -22.22 -8.49
N GLN A 76 -20.28 -20.93 -8.22
CA GLN A 76 -19.29 -20.20 -7.45
C GLN A 76 -19.54 -20.27 -5.94
N ILE A 77 -20.75 -20.63 -5.50
CA ILE A 77 -21.14 -20.71 -4.08
C ILE A 77 -20.18 -21.58 -3.25
N PRO A 78 -19.76 -22.79 -3.69
CA PRO A 78 -18.90 -23.64 -2.87
C PRO A 78 -17.55 -23.00 -2.50
N ALA A 79 -16.95 -22.24 -3.41
CA ALA A 79 -15.67 -21.55 -3.15
C ALA A 79 -15.83 -20.43 -2.11
N PHE A 80 -16.90 -19.63 -2.22
CA PHE A 80 -17.22 -18.61 -1.21
C PHE A 80 -17.59 -19.23 0.14
N LYS A 81 -18.28 -20.38 0.14
CA LYS A 81 -18.56 -21.11 1.38
C LYS A 81 -17.29 -21.59 2.06
N ALA A 82 -16.37 -22.19 1.32
CA ALA A 82 -15.09 -22.64 1.87
C ALA A 82 -14.31 -21.47 2.49
N LEU A 83 -14.34 -20.29 1.86
CA LEU A 83 -13.72 -19.09 2.41
C LEU A 83 -14.44 -18.64 3.68
N ALA A 84 -15.77 -18.57 3.70
CA ALA A 84 -16.54 -18.20 4.88
C ALA A 84 -16.23 -19.12 6.05
N ASP A 85 -16.28 -20.44 5.83
CA ASP A 85 -15.96 -21.45 6.84
C ASP A 85 -14.53 -21.26 7.42
N SER A 86 -13.54 -20.96 6.56
CA SER A 86 -12.16 -20.75 6.99
C SER A 86 -11.97 -19.50 7.85
N VAL A 87 -12.71 -18.44 7.56
CA VAL A 87 -12.68 -17.17 8.29
C VAL A 87 -13.46 -17.31 9.60
N HIS A 88 -14.62 -17.96 9.57
CA HIS A 88 -15.47 -18.24 10.75
C HIS A 88 -14.77 -19.12 11.79
N ALA A 89 -13.86 -20.00 11.39
CA ALA A 89 -13.07 -20.82 12.32
C ALA A 89 -12.30 -19.98 13.37
N TYR A 90 -12.08 -18.70 13.09
CA TYR A 90 -11.44 -17.74 14.01
C TYR A 90 -12.45 -16.74 14.62
N GLY A 91 -13.75 -16.94 14.47
CA GLY A 91 -14.79 -16.03 14.96
C GLY A 91 -14.85 -14.68 14.24
N THR A 92 -14.30 -14.58 13.06
CA THR A 92 -14.30 -13.37 12.23
C THR A 92 -15.51 -13.38 11.31
N LYS A 93 -16.16 -12.23 11.14
CA LYS A 93 -17.25 -12.05 10.17
C LYS A 93 -16.71 -11.81 8.78
N LEU A 94 -17.35 -12.40 7.76
CA LEU A 94 -17.02 -12.21 6.35
C LEU A 94 -18.10 -11.37 5.65
N GLY A 95 -17.69 -10.30 5.01
CA GLY A 95 -18.51 -9.52 4.08
C GLY A 95 -18.00 -9.61 2.66
N VAL A 96 -18.89 -9.41 1.71
CA VAL A 96 -18.55 -9.24 0.29
C VAL A 96 -19.02 -7.88 -0.20
N GLN A 97 -18.15 -7.12 -0.87
CA GLN A 97 -18.50 -5.84 -1.42
C GLN A 97 -19.03 -6.01 -2.84
N LEU A 98 -20.30 -5.66 -3.05
CA LEU A 98 -20.94 -5.69 -4.35
C LEU A 98 -20.74 -4.38 -5.10
N PHE A 99 -20.33 -4.45 -6.36
CA PHE A 99 -20.14 -3.28 -7.21
C PHE A 99 -20.62 -3.53 -8.63
N HIS A 100 -20.91 -2.46 -9.35
CA HIS A 100 -21.08 -2.45 -10.80
C HIS A 100 -20.13 -1.39 -11.40
N PRO A 101 -19.36 -1.75 -12.43
CA PRO A 101 -18.53 -0.77 -13.11
C PRO A 101 -19.38 0.26 -13.86
N GLU A 102 -18.81 1.38 -14.19
CA GLU A 102 -19.40 2.49 -14.92
C GLU A 102 -19.27 2.33 -16.43
N TYR A 103 -19.64 1.14 -16.92
CA TYR A 103 -19.73 0.83 -18.35
C TYR A 103 -20.72 -0.32 -18.59
N ASP A 104 -21.20 -0.43 -19.83
CA ASP A 104 -22.06 -1.53 -20.29
C ASP A 104 -21.26 -2.83 -20.43
N VAL A 105 -21.32 -3.66 -19.40
CA VAL A 105 -20.56 -4.92 -19.33
C VAL A 105 -21.00 -5.89 -20.40
N ASP A 106 -22.28 -5.97 -20.71
CA ASP A 106 -22.82 -6.93 -21.68
C ASP A 106 -22.39 -6.52 -23.11
N ALA A 107 -22.41 -5.21 -23.42
CA ALA A 107 -21.90 -4.70 -24.71
C ALA A 107 -20.39 -4.93 -24.86
N ILE A 108 -19.60 -4.65 -23.81
CA ILE A 108 -18.14 -4.88 -23.82
C ILE A 108 -17.82 -6.37 -24.00
N ASN A 109 -18.53 -7.25 -23.29
CA ASN A 109 -18.37 -8.70 -23.42
C ASN A 109 -18.70 -9.18 -24.84
N SER A 110 -19.78 -8.68 -25.43
CA SER A 110 -20.17 -9.03 -26.78
C SER A 110 -19.10 -8.65 -27.80
N LEU A 111 -18.56 -7.44 -27.72
CA LEU A 111 -17.48 -6.98 -28.60
C LEU A 111 -16.19 -7.82 -28.42
N PHE A 112 -15.86 -8.19 -27.20
CA PHE A 112 -14.73 -9.06 -26.93
C PHE A 112 -14.90 -10.45 -27.56
N MET A 113 -16.05 -11.08 -27.38
CA MET A 113 -16.35 -12.40 -27.96
C MET A 113 -16.31 -12.37 -29.48
N GLN A 114 -16.69 -11.25 -30.10
CA GLN A 114 -16.60 -11.02 -31.53
C GLN A 114 -15.17 -10.66 -32.01
N LYS A 115 -14.19 -10.56 -31.06
CA LYS A 115 -12.80 -10.14 -31.33
C LYS A 115 -12.68 -8.73 -31.91
N LYS A 116 -13.64 -7.86 -31.68
CA LYS A 116 -13.69 -6.46 -32.14
C LYS A 116 -12.99 -5.54 -31.11
N PHE A 117 -11.70 -5.74 -30.92
CA PHE A 117 -10.94 -5.09 -29.81
C PHE A 117 -10.88 -3.57 -29.96
N ASP A 118 -10.85 -3.01 -31.15
CA ASP A 118 -10.81 -1.55 -31.34
C ASP A 118 -12.16 -0.91 -31.01
N GLU A 119 -13.27 -1.51 -31.48
CA GLU A 119 -14.62 -1.08 -31.12
C GLU A 119 -14.85 -1.20 -29.60
N MET A 120 -14.36 -2.27 -28.99
CA MET A 120 -14.43 -2.48 -27.55
C MET A 120 -13.70 -1.37 -26.77
N ARG A 121 -12.48 -1.00 -27.20
CA ARG A 121 -11.72 0.10 -26.56
C ARG A 121 -12.42 1.44 -26.71
N GLN A 122 -12.95 1.74 -27.90
CA GLN A 122 -13.72 2.95 -28.16
C GLN A 122 -14.97 3.00 -27.29
N ARG A 123 -15.72 1.89 -27.21
CA ARG A 123 -16.92 1.79 -26.38
C ARG A 123 -16.57 1.95 -24.90
N LEU A 124 -15.54 1.29 -24.40
CA LEU A 124 -15.09 1.42 -23.01
C LEU A 124 -14.68 2.86 -22.68
N HIS A 125 -13.93 3.51 -23.59
CA HIS A 125 -13.54 4.91 -23.42
C HIS A 125 -14.75 5.85 -23.38
N HIS A 126 -15.73 5.65 -24.26
CA HIS A 126 -16.99 6.39 -24.26
C HIS A 126 -17.77 6.19 -22.95
N ASP A 127 -17.96 4.93 -22.54
CA ASP A 127 -18.74 4.59 -21.35
C ASP A 127 -18.09 5.16 -20.07
N MET A 128 -16.76 5.10 -19.94
CA MET A 128 -16.04 5.71 -18.82
C MET A 128 -16.32 7.20 -18.64
N MET A 129 -16.75 7.89 -19.69
CA MET A 129 -17.06 9.32 -19.64
C MET A 129 -18.56 9.60 -19.53
N PHE A 130 -19.41 8.78 -20.15
CA PHE A 130 -20.81 9.14 -20.38
C PHE A 130 -21.82 8.11 -19.85
N PHE A 131 -21.41 6.91 -19.45
CA PHE A 131 -22.34 5.85 -19.04
C PHE A 131 -23.28 6.28 -17.90
N THR A 132 -22.78 7.04 -16.95
CA THR A 132 -23.60 7.57 -15.84
C THR A 132 -24.79 8.39 -16.34
N ASP A 133 -24.57 9.19 -17.38
CA ASP A 133 -25.57 10.08 -17.97
C ASP A 133 -26.50 9.36 -18.94
N GLU A 134 -26.01 8.32 -19.62
CA GLU A 134 -26.69 7.62 -20.72
C GLU A 134 -27.38 6.32 -20.28
N VAL A 135 -27.01 5.71 -19.14
CA VAL A 135 -27.59 4.44 -18.67
C VAL A 135 -29.12 4.55 -18.52
N SER A 136 -29.84 3.64 -19.18
CA SER A 136 -31.32 3.63 -19.11
C SER A 136 -31.82 3.16 -17.73
N GLU A 137 -33.04 3.57 -17.38
CA GLU A 137 -33.71 3.06 -16.18
C GLU A 137 -33.86 1.53 -16.21
N GLU A 138 -34.20 0.98 -17.38
CA GLU A 138 -34.34 -0.47 -17.55
C GLU A 138 -33.03 -1.19 -17.22
N MET A 139 -31.90 -0.66 -17.69
CA MET A 139 -30.58 -1.21 -17.37
C MET A 139 -30.24 -1.04 -15.88
N LEU A 140 -30.57 0.09 -15.26
CA LEU A 140 -30.39 0.28 -13.81
C LEU A 140 -31.20 -0.75 -13.00
N MET A 141 -32.44 -1.07 -13.43
CA MET A 141 -33.24 -2.13 -12.78
C MET A 141 -32.62 -3.50 -12.96
N ALA A 142 -32.14 -3.84 -14.16
CA ALA A 142 -31.45 -5.11 -14.39
C ALA A 142 -30.16 -5.25 -13.57
N ILE A 143 -29.44 -4.15 -13.33
CA ILE A 143 -28.27 -4.13 -12.43
C ILE A 143 -28.69 -4.44 -11.00
N ILE A 144 -29.77 -3.83 -10.49
CA ILE A 144 -30.30 -4.12 -9.16
C ILE A 144 -30.65 -5.60 -9.02
N ASP A 145 -31.32 -6.18 -10.02
CA ASP A 145 -31.69 -7.62 -10.00
C ASP A 145 -30.46 -8.53 -9.95
N LYS A 146 -29.41 -8.22 -10.73
CA LYS A 146 -28.14 -8.96 -10.71
C LYS A 146 -27.45 -8.84 -9.34
N MET A 147 -27.45 -7.66 -8.71
CA MET A 147 -26.89 -7.46 -7.38
C MET A 147 -27.67 -8.20 -6.30
N CYS A 148 -29.01 -8.21 -6.34
CA CYS A 148 -29.84 -8.98 -5.44
C CYS A 148 -29.59 -10.49 -5.58
N ALA A 149 -29.49 -11.00 -6.81
CA ALA A 149 -29.15 -12.40 -7.05
C ALA A 149 -27.76 -12.78 -6.47
N CYS A 150 -26.79 -11.87 -6.59
CA CYS A 150 -25.47 -12.04 -5.97
C CYS A 150 -25.55 -12.07 -4.44
N ALA A 151 -26.32 -11.17 -3.82
CA ALA A 151 -26.53 -11.16 -2.37
C ALA A 151 -27.16 -12.46 -1.87
N VAL A 152 -28.13 -13.03 -2.59
CA VAL A 152 -28.75 -14.34 -2.26
C VAL A 152 -27.71 -15.46 -2.37
N ARG A 153 -26.80 -15.44 -3.37
CA ARG A 153 -25.72 -16.43 -3.46
C ARG A 153 -24.73 -16.28 -2.31
N ALA A 154 -24.38 -15.05 -1.93
CA ALA A 154 -23.53 -14.78 -0.78
C ALA A 154 -24.14 -15.33 0.52
N GLN A 155 -25.45 -15.13 0.74
CA GLN A 155 -26.18 -15.72 1.87
C GLN A 155 -26.12 -17.25 1.86
N LYS A 156 -26.36 -17.88 0.71
CA LYS A 156 -26.26 -19.36 0.57
C LYS A 156 -24.82 -19.87 0.84
N ALA A 157 -23.82 -19.06 0.57
CA ALA A 157 -22.42 -19.35 0.86
C ALA A 157 -22.02 -19.14 2.32
N GLY A 158 -22.94 -18.66 3.18
CA GLY A 158 -22.65 -18.38 4.59
C GLY A 158 -21.88 -17.08 4.84
N VAL A 159 -21.87 -16.16 3.88
CA VAL A 159 -21.35 -14.80 4.08
C VAL A 159 -22.26 -14.05 5.05
N ASP A 160 -21.68 -13.28 5.98
CA ASP A 160 -22.43 -12.57 7.04
C ASP A 160 -22.96 -11.21 6.60
N VAL A 161 -22.20 -10.50 5.75
CA VAL A 161 -22.43 -9.07 5.45
C VAL A 161 -22.42 -8.83 3.94
N ILE A 162 -23.41 -8.10 3.45
CA ILE A 162 -23.36 -7.49 2.12
C ILE A 162 -22.88 -6.06 2.27
N GLN A 163 -21.73 -5.72 1.70
CA GLN A 163 -21.31 -4.33 1.59
C GLN A 163 -21.71 -3.76 0.22
N ILE A 164 -22.49 -2.69 0.21
CA ILE A 164 -22.84 -1.95 -1.00
C ILE A 164 -21.73 -0.93 -1.28
N HIS A 165 -21.13 -1.02 -2.46
CA HIS A 165 -20.10 -0.08 -2.86
C HIS A 165 -20.71 1.26 -3.28
N GLY A 166 -20.54 2.28 -2.47
CA GLY A 166 -21.01 3.65 -2.72
C GLY A 166 -20.05 4.48 -3.60
N ASP A 167 -19.18 3.81 -4.35
CA ASP A 167 -18.33 4.36 -5.42
C ASP A 167 -18.74 3.69 -6.75
N ARG A 168 -17.96 3.78 -7.81
CA ARG A 168 -18.26 3.21 -9.13
C ARG A 168 -19.59 3.78 -9.67
N LEU A 169 -20.37 3.00 -10.43
CA LEU A 169 -21.66 3.45 -10.99
C LEU A 169 -22.56 4.06 -9.91
N ASN A 170 -22.69 3.42 -8.75
CA ASN A 170 -23.52 3.90 -7.67
C ASN A 170 -23.08 5.29 -7.17
N GLY A 171 -21.76 5.45 -6.94
CA GLY A 171 -21.19 6.74 -6.53
C GLY A 171 -21.27 7.80 -7.62
N CYS A 172 -21.05 7.42 -8.88
CA CYS A 172 -21.17 8.34 -10.02
C CYS A 172 -22.59 8.92 -10.13
N LEU A 173 -23.64 8.09 -9.93
CA LEU A 173 -25.03 8.54 -9.91
C LEU A 173 -25.33 9.49 -8.73
N CYS A 174 -24.67 9.32 -7.58
CA CYS A 174 -24.83 10.23 -6.43
C CYS A 174 -24.12 11.58 -6.61
N SER A 175 -23.13 11.64 -7.48
CA SER A 175 -22.17 12.76 -7.58
C SER A 175 -22.73 13.97 -8.33
N THR A 176 -22.51 15.17 -7.79
CA THR A 176 -22.74 16.43 -8.53
C THR A 176 -21.70 16.70 -9.61
N ARG A 177 -20.55 16.00 -9.57
CA ARG A 177 -19.41 16.19 -10.50
C ARG A 177 -19.44 15.24 -11.68
N MET A 178 -20.24 14.16 -11.60
CA MET A 178 -20.26 13.08 -12.60
C MET A 178 -21.65 12.77 -13.14
N ASN A 179 -22.71 13.18 -12.45
CA ASN A 179 -24.09 12.98 -12.86
C ASN A 179 -24.67 14.28 -13.42
N HIS A 180 -24.82 14.36 -14.75
CA HIS A 180 -25.40 15.51 -15.46
C HIS A 180 -26.83 15.22 -15.96
N ARG A 181 -27.47 14.14 -15.47
CA ARG A 181 -28.81 13.73 -15.86
C ARG A 181 -29.86 14.76 -15.48
N THR A 182 -30.88 14.89 -16.31
CA THR A 182 -32.04 15.76 -16.09
C THR A 182 -33.33 15.01 -15.79
N ASP A 183 -33.27 13.68 -15.73
CA ASP A 183 -34.39 12.81 -15.38
C ASP A 183 -34.48 12.57 -13.86
N LYS A 184 -35.32 11.60 -13.46
CA LYS A 184 -35.52 11.26 -12.04
C LYS A 184 -34.29 10.67 -11.32
N PHE A 185 -33.19 10.46 -12.00
CA PHE A 185 -31.90 10.01 -11.43
C PHE A 185 -30.86 11.13 -11.39
N GLY A 186 -31.20 12.37 -11.73
CA GLY A 186 -30.27 13.50 -11.74
C GLY A 186 -30.83 14.79 -11.18
N GLY A 187 -29.99 15.82 -11.08
CA GLY A 187 -30.34 17.14 -10.54
C GLY A 187 -30.39 17.19 -9.01
N SER A 188 -31.55 17.10 -8.39
CA SER A 188 -31.69 17.21 -6.92
C SER A 188 -31.01 16.04 -6.18
N LEU A 189 -30.67 16.27 -4.90
CA LEU A 189 -30.11 15.23 -4.04
C LEU A 189 -30.97 13.95 -4.07
N GLU A 190 -32.29 14.11 -3.85
CA GLU A 190 -33.24 12.99 -3.82
C GLU A 190 -33.18 12.15 -5.11
N ASN A 191 -33.05 12.81 -6.27
CA ASN A 191 -32.96 12.13 -7.55
C ASN A 191 -31.59 11.42 -7.73
N ARG A 192 -30.48 12.11 -7.42
CA ARG A 192 -29.14 11.51 -7.57
C ARG A 192 -28.96 10.27 -6.69
N VAL A 193 -29.48 10.27 -5.47
CA VAL A 193 -29.35 9.11 -4.56
C VAL A 193 -30.46 8.05 -4.76
N ARG A 194 -31.38 8.27 -5.67
CA ARG A 194 -32.52 7.37 -5.93
C ARG A 194 -32.09 5.94 -6.24
N PHE A 195 -31.12 5.76 -7.12
CA PHE A 195 -30.60 4.44 -7.47
C PHE A 195 -30.03 3.71 -6.24
N ALA A 196 -29.17 4.38 -5.46
CA ALA A 196 -28.59 3.82 -4.24
C ALA A 196 -29.66 3.37 -3.23
N ARG A 197 -30.69 4.19 -3.02
CA ARG A 197 -31.83 3.88 -2.15
C ARG A 197 -32.67 2.70 -2.66
N MET A 198 -32.94 2.66 -3.96
CA MET A 198 -33.65 1.53 -4.60
C MET A 198 -32.87 0.23 -4.46
N LEU A 199 -31.56 0.27 -4.73
CA LEU A 199 -30.65 -0.87 -4.58
C LEU A 199 -30.64 -1.39 -3.13
N THR A 200 -30.48 -0.50 -2.15
CA THR A 200 -30.46 -0.85 -0.72
C THR A 200 -31.75 -1.56 -0.30
N ARG A 201 -32.91 -0.99 -0.63
CA ARG A 201 -34.21 -1.59 -0.35
C ARG A 201 -34.41 -2.95 -1.03
N ALA A 202 -33.94 -3.07 -2.27
CA ALA A 202 -34.03 -4.33 -3.01
C ALA A 202 -33.17 -5.44 -2.38
N ILE A 203 -31.93 -5.13 -1.99
CA ILE A 203 -31.04 -6.06 -1.29
C ILE A 203 -31.63 -6.43 0.08
N ARG A 204 -32.11 -5.46 0.88
CA ARG A 204 -32.75 -5.74 2.16
C ARG A 204 -33.95 -6.70 2.00
N LYS A 205 -34.75 -6.49 0.96
CA LYS A 205 -35.88 -7.39 0.64
C LYS A 205 -35.43 -8.80 0.23
N ALA A 206 -34.34 -8.89 -0.54
CA ALA A 206 -33.81 -10.16 -1.03
C ALA A 206 -33.14 -11.01 0.07
N VAL A 207 -32.47 -10.35 1.02
CA VAL A 207 -31.71 -10.98 2.13
C VAL A 207 -32.03 -10.29 3.46
N PRO A 208 -33.25 -10.47 4.01
CA PRO A 208 -33.75 -9.69 5.14
C PRO A 208 -32.94 -9.86 6.43
N ASP A 209 -32.29 -11.00 6.63
CA ASP A 209 -31.54 -11.34 7.84
C ASP A 209 -30.04 -11.08 7.76
N MET A 210 -29.53 -10.65 6.59
CA MET A 210 -28.12 -10.30 6.45
C MET A 210 -27.84 -8.88 6.92
N VAL A 211 -26.65 -8.65 7.45
CA VAL A 211 -26.14 -7.29 7.72
C VAL A 211 -25.89 -6.57 6.39
N ILE A 212 -26.39 -5.34 6.26
CA ILE A 212 -26.06 -4.44 5.15
C ILE A 212 -25.11 -3.37 5.65
N ASP A 213 -23.86 -3.42 5.17
CA ASP A 213 -22.85 -2.38 5.31
C ASP A 213 -22.87 -1.49 4.05
N TYR A 214 -22.96 -0.18 4.20
CA TYR A 214 -22.88 0.73 3.08
C TYR A 214 -21.56 1.49 3.11
N LYS A 215 -20.69 1.26 2.11
CA LYS A 215 -19.49 2.08 1.96
C LYS A 215 -19.88 3.46 1.45
N LEU A 216 -19.99 4.41 2.36
CA LEU A 216 -20.35 5.79 2.08
C LEU A 216 -19.13 6.53 1.56
N SER A 217 -19.04 6.64 0.23
CA SER A 217 -17.94 7.32 -0.47
C SER A 217 -18.25 8.81 -0.58
N ILE A 218 -17.48 9.63 0.15
CA ILE A 218 -17.73 11.06 0.29
C ILE A 218 -16.72 11.87 -0.54
N VAL A 219 -17.25 12.81 -1.32
CA VAL A 219 -16.50 13.81 -2.08
C VAL A 219 -16.30 15.03 -1.20
N THR A 220 -15.05 15.39 -0.93
CA THR A 220 -14.72 16.64 -0.23
C THR A 220 -14.46 17.78 -1.22
N PRO A 221 -14.44 19.05 -0.79
CA PRO A 221 -14.21 20.18 -1.70
C PRO A 221 -12.93 20.03 -2.55
N GLN A 222 -11.89 19.46 -1.99
CA GLN A 222 -10.58 19.33 -2.64
C GLN A 222 -10.34 17.98 -3.31
N ARG A 223 -11.13 16.92 -2.98
CA ARG A 223 -10.77 15.54 -3.33
C ARG A 223 -11.97 14.69 -3.70
N GLY A 224 -11.73 13.78 -4.67
CA GLY A 224 -12.71 12.79 -5.13
C GLY A 224 -13.73 13.34 -6.13
N LYS A 225 -14.43 12.44 -6.82
CA LYS A 225 -15.43 12.80 -7.83
C LYS A 225 -16.69 11.91 -7.77
N GLY A 226 -16.54 10.60 -7.72
CA GLY A 226 -17.66 9.64 -7.79
C GLY A 226 -18.15 9.24 -6.40
N GLY A 227 -19.01 10.03 -5.81
CA GLY A 227 -19.59 9.82 -4.49
C GLY A 227 -20.53 10.93 -4.11
N ILE A 228 -21.04 10.88 -2.89
CA ILE A 228 -21.90 11.94 -2.35
C ILE A 228 -21.06 13.14 -1.88
N ASP A 229 -21.52 14.35 -2.13
CA ASP A 229 -20.86 15.54 -1.59
C ASP A 229 -20.95 15.58 -0.06
N GLU A 230 -19.90 16.08 0.61
CA GLU A 230 -19.80 16.13 2.07
C GLU A 230 -21.02 16.84 2.69
N ALA A 231 -21.52 17.90 2.04
CA ALA A 231 -22.67 18.65 2.51
C ALA A 231 -23.99 17.84 2.52
N ASP A 232 -24.13 16.86 1.62
CA ASP A 232 -25.32 16.03 1.45
C ASP A 232 -25.22 14.68 2.18
N ALA A 233 -24.01 14.32 2.65
CA ALA A 233 -23.71 12.99 3.15
C ALA A 233 -24.53 12.58 4.38
N VAL A 234 -24.80 13.52 5.30
CA VAL A 234 -25.59 13.28 6.50
C VAL A 234 -27.03 12.92 6.15
N GLN A 235 -27.68 13.73 5.30
CA GLN A 235 -29.06 13.46 4.90
C GLN A 235 -29.19 12.15 4.13
N PHE A 236 -28.22 11.86 3.27
CA PHE A 236 -28.19 10.61 2.53
C PHE A 236 -28.02 9.41 3.46
N ALA A 237 -27.11 9.48 4.44
CA ALA A 237 -26.92 8.42 5.42
C ALA A 237 -28.19 8.12 6.22
N GLN A 238 -28.93 9.17 6.65
CA GLN A 238 -30.22 9.01 7.35
C GLN A 238 -31.23 8.25 6.48
N TRP A 239 -31.36 8.62 5.21
CA TRP A 239 -32.27 7.91 4.29
C TRP A 239 -31.85 6.46 4.03
N LEU A 240 -30.54 6.16 4.00
CA LEU A 240 -30.05 4.80 3.85
C LEU A 240 -30.36 3.94 5.08
N VAL A 241 -30.36 4.51 6.30
CA VAL A 241 -30.80 3.79 7.52
C VAL A 241 -32.28 3.46 7.42
N GLU A 242 -33.12 4.40 6.97
CA GLU A 242 -34.56 4.15 6.71
C GLU A 242 -34.78 3.03 5.66
N ASP A 243 -33.90 2.93 4.69
CA ASP A 243 -33.90 1.94 3.61
C ASP A 243 -33.32 0.57 4.03
N GLY A 244 -32.77 0.47 5.27
CA GLY A 244 -32.34 -0.79 5.89
C GLY A 244 -30.83 -1.03 5.94
N VAL A 245 -30.00 0.01 5.92
CA VAL A 245 -28.55 -0.11 6.21
C VAL A 245 -28.34 -0.34 7.71
N ASP A 246 -27.49 -1.30 8.07
CA ASP A 246 -27.17 -1.65 9.47
C ASP A 246 -25.85 -1.05 9.95
N MET A 247 -24.97 -0.65 9.05
CA MET A 247 -23.72 0.05 9.38
C MET A 247 -23.16 0.82 8.18
N PHE A 248 -22.26 1.76 8.46
CA PHE A 248 -21.53 2.52 7.43
C PHE A 248 -20.03 2.30 7.50
N HIS A 249 -19.42 2.13 6.34
CA HIS A 249 -17.98 2.29 6.12
C HIS A 249 -17.75 3.66 5.47
N VAL A 250 -17.37 4.68 6.25
CA VAL A 250 -17.16 6.04 5.77
C VAL A 250 -15.77 6.21 5.19
N ALA A 251 -15.69 6.55 3.91
CA ALA A 251 -14.44 6.64 3.16
C ALA A 251 -14.42 7.82 2.18
N GLN A 252 -13.22 8.28 1.81
CA GLN A 252 -13.04 9.23 0.73
C GLN A 252 -13.46 8.59 -0.60
N ALA A 253 -14.27 9.29 -1.39
CA ALA A 253 -14.57 8.90 -2.75
C ALA A 253 -13.33 9.01 -3.64
N ASN A 254 -13.19 8.08 -4.57
CA ASN A 254 -12.13 8.12 -5.56
C ASN A 254 -12.68 8.49 -6.93
N HIS A 255 -13.34 7.63 -7.50
CA HIS A 255 -13.64 7.37 -8.90
C HIS A 255 -13.15 8.42 -9.92
N THR A 256 -12.32 7.98 -10.88
CA THR A 256 -11.67 8.81 -11.92
C THR A 256 -10.76 9.93 -11.39
N GLY A 257 -10.50 9.95 -10.06
CA GLY A 257 -9.56 10.88 -9.44
C GLY A 257 -8.13 10.33 -9.35
N ASN A 258 -7.31 11.03 -8.59
CA ASN A 258 -6.01 10.53 -8.20
C ASN A 258 -6.18 9.45 -7.10
N MET A 259 -5.60 8.26 -7.29
CA MET A 259 -5.61 7.20 -6.27
C MET A 259 -5.05 7.66 -4.91
N ALA A 260 -4.19 8.69 -4.89
CA ALA A 260 -3.72 9.32 -3.66
C ALA A 260 -4.84 9.96 -2.81
N ASP A 261 -6.01 10.21 -3.36
CA ASP A 261 -7.16 10.73 -2.62
C ASP A 261 -7.71 9.67 -1.66
N THR A 262 -7.94 8.46 -2.15
CA THR A 262 -8.49 7.34 -1.37
C THR A 262 -7.42 6.56 -0.62
N ILE A 263 -6.24 6.38 -1.23
CA ILE A 263 -5.12 5.61 -0.69
C ILE A 263 -3.89 6.54 -0.60
N PRO A 264 -3.92 7.51 0.32
CA PRO A 264 -2.87 8.52 0.38
C PRO A 264 -1.51 7.89 0.70
N PRO A 265 -0.47 8.26 -0.08
CA PRO A 265 0.89 7.84 0.20
C PRO A 265 1.47 8.58 1.42
N MET A 266 2.69 8.20 1.81
CA MET A 266 3.40 8.85 2.92
C MET A 266 3.51 10.36 2.70
N GLY A 267 3.30 11.13 3.77
CA GLY A 267 3.46 12.57 3.81
C GLY A 267 2.49 13.41 2.96
N VAL A 268 1.51 12.81 2.25
CA VAL A 268 0.56 13.55 1.39
C VAL A 268 -0.70 13.97 2.13
N GLN A 269 -1.19 13.14 3.04
CA GLN A 269 -2.32 13.49 3.91
C GLN A 269 -2.00 13.12 5.37
N PRO A 270 -2.57 13.84 6.36
CA PRO A 270 -2.33 13.53 7.76
C PRO A 270 -2.91 12.17 8.17
N TYR A 271 -2.43 11.63 9.27
CA TYR A 271 -3.04 10.45 9.90
C TYR A 271 -4.46 10.76 10.35
N GLY A 272 -5.39 9.85 10.10
CA GLY A 272 -6.80 10.03 10.46
C GLY A 272 -7.53 11.12 9.69
N PHE A 273 -7.04 11.48 8.52
CA PHE A 273 -7.56 12.60 7.72
C PHE A 273 -9.07 12.56 7.48
N PHE A 274 -9.69 11.38 7.53
CA PHE A 274 -11.12 11.18 7.27
C PHE A 274 -11.96 10.88 8.52
N VAL A 275 -11.33 10.75 9.69
CA VAL A 275 -11.99 10.38 10.96
C VAL A 275 -13.04 11.40 11.39
N LYS A 276 -12.79 12.70 11.18
CA LYS A 276 -13.76 13.74 11.52
C LYS A 276 -15.07 13.58 10.76
N ILE A 277 -15.00 13.31 9.45
CA ILE A 277 -16.19 13.13 8.61
C ILE A 277 -16.97 11.87 9.04
N ALA A 278 -16.27 10.80 9.38
CA ALA A 278 -16.92 9.61 9.96
C ALA A 278 -17.64 9.95 11.28
N GLY A 279 -17.03 10.78 12.12
CA GLY A 279 -17.65 11.26 13.37
C GLY A 279 -18.90 12.13 13.15
N ASP A 280 -18.93 12.92 12.08
CA ASP A 280 -20.10 13.74 11.75
C ASP A 280 -21.27 12.85 11.26
N ILE A 281 -20.99 11.81 10.46
CA ILE A 281 -21.98 10.79 10.09
C ILE A 281 -22.47 10.04 11.33
N LYS A 282 -21.56 9.57 12.20
CA LYS A 282 -21.92 8.82 13.41
C LYS A 282 -22.88 9.58 14.33
N LYS A 283 -22.71 10.89 14.46
CA LYS A 283 -23.61 11.74 15.26
C LYS A 283 -25.03 11.82 14.68
N ALA A 284 -25.18 11.58 13.38
CA ALA A 284 -26.42 11.77 12.64
C ALA A 284 -27.24 10.48 12.45
N VAL A 285 -26.62 9.32 12.71
CA VAL A 285 -27.25 8.00 12.53
C VAL A 285 -27.18 7.18 13.83
N ASN A 286 -28.10 6.19 13.96
CA ASN A 286 -28.18 5.30 15.12
C ASN A 286 -27.63 3.90 14.87
N VAL A 287 -26.88 3.72 13.79
CA VAL A 287 -26.20 2.47 13.43
C VAL A 287 -24.69 2.62 13.57
N PRO A 288 -23.92 1.53 13.74
CA PRO A 288 -22.47 1.60 13.82
C PRO A 288 -21.82 2.24 12.60
N VAL A 289 -20.72 2.97 12.84
CA VAL A 289 -19.92 3.64 11.80
C VAL A 289 -18.48 3.17 11.91
N SER A 290 -17.91 2.74 10.80
CA SER A 290 -16.47 2.49 10.68
C SER A 290 -15.76 3.65 9.99
N ALA A 291 -14.57 4.00 10.50
CA ALA A 291 -13.70 5.03 9.94
C ALA A 291 -12.45 4.43 9.31
N VAL A 292 -12.06 4.93 8.15
CA VAL A 292 -10.80 4.62 7.47
C VAL A 292 -10.01 5.91 7.22
N GLY A 293 -8.71 5.81 7.05
CA GLY A 293 -7.88 6.95 6.64
C GLY A 293 -6.57 7.07 7.41
N ARG A 294 -5.57 6.26 7.02
CA ARG A 294 -4.23 6.28 7.64
C ARG A 294 -4.23 6.10 9.16
N ILE A 295 -5.07 5.21 9.68
CA ILE A 295 -5.01 4.73 11.07
C ILE A 295 -3.95 3.63 11.09
N VAL A 296 -2.77 3.90 11.68
CA VAL A 296 -1.56 3.08 11.48
C VAL A 296 -1.02 2.43 12.75
N ASP A 297 -1.48 2.83 13.92
CA ASP A 297 -1.07 2.26 15.20
C ASP A 297 -2.25 2.06 16.16
N ALA A 298 -2.06 1.21 17.16
CA ALA A 298 -3.11 0.79 18.08
C ALA A 298 -3.61 1.94 18.97
N GLU A 299 -2.73 2.86 19.35
CA GLU A 299 -3.08 4.00 20.20
C GLU A 299 -4.03 4.94 19.44
N MET A 300 -3.71 5.22 18.19
CA MET A 300 -4.59 6.02 17.33
C MET A 300 -5.94 5.34 17.10
N ALA A 301 -5.94 4.04 16.83
CA ALA A 301 -7.17 3.26 16.65
C ALA A 301 -8.05 3.32 17.91
N ALA A 302 -7.45 3.17 19.10
CA ALA A 302 -8.17 3.30 20.37
C ALA A 302 -8.75 4.71 20.56
N ARG A 303 -7.95 5.76 20.31
CA ARG A 303 -8.43 7.16 20.39
C ARG A 303 -9.63 7.45 19.48
N VAL A 304 -9.65 6.90 18.28
CA VAL A 304 -10.78 7.10 17.34
C VAL A 304 -12.09 6.56 17.94
N ILE A 305 -12.04 5.40 18.60
CA ILE A 305 -13.22 4.78 19.23
C ILE A 305 -13.57 5.48 20.54
N GLU A 306 -12.60 5.73 21.41
CA GLU A 306 -12.81 6.36 22.73
C GLU A 306 -13.34 7.79 22.61
N SER A 307 -12.91 8.54 21.58
CA SER A 307 -13.43 9.87 21.30
C SER A 307 -14.84 9.88 20.69
N GLY A 308 -15.42 8.71 20.40
CA GLY A 308 -16.73 8.60 19.78
C GLY A 308 -16.79 9.02 18.30
N MET A 309 -15.65 9.09 17.62
CA MET A 309 -15.61 9.42 16.21
C MET A 309 -15.98 8.24 15.29
N ALA A 310 -15.79 7.02 15.75
CA ALA A 310 -16.26 5.82 15.07
C ALA A 310 -16.54 4.69 16.08
N ASP A 311 -17.22 3.64 15.65
CA ASP A 311 -17.45 2.42 16.42
C ASP A 311 -16.47 1.31 16.06
N ILE A 312 -15.98 1.32 14.82
CA ILE A 312 -15.09 0.34 14.21
C ILE A 312 -13.97 1.09 13.49
N VAL A 313 -12.74 0.58 13.51
CA VAL A 313 -11.61 1.10 12.73
C VAL A 313 -11.32 0.20 11.56
N ALA A 314 -11.33 0.77 10.36
CA ALA A 314 -11.02 0.07 9.12
C ALA A 314 -9.56 0.29 8.73
N MET A 315 -8.78 -0.80 8.72
CA MET A 315 -7.34 -0.77 8.55
C MET A 315 -6.92 -1.72 7.41
N GLY A 316 -6.80 -1.21 6.18
CA GLY A 316 -6.35 -2.01 5.03
C GLY A 316 -4.84 -2.24 5.09
N ARG A 317 -4.06 -1.27 4.65
CA ARG A 317 -2.58 -1.37 4.56
C ARG A 317 -1.87 -1.70 5.88
N PRO A 318 -2.33 -1.25 7.07
CA PRO A 318 -1.75 -1.70 8.34
C PRO A 318 -1.83 -3.21 8.55
N LEU A 319 -2.95 -3.85 8.19
CA LEU A 319 -3.13 -5.29 8.30
C LEU A 319 -2.39 -6.09 7.20
N LEU A 320 -1.99 -5.45 6.09
CA LEU A 320 -1.04 -6.03 5.13
C LEU A 320 0.38 -6.06 5.70
N ALA A 321 0.78 -4.98 6.37
CA ALA A 321 2.11 -4.88 6.99
C ALA A 321 2.23 -5.84 8.18
N ASP A 322 1.17 -5.98 8.96
CA ASP A 322 1.10 -6.87 10.12
C ASP A 322 -0.30 -7.46 10.28
N PRO A 323 -0.54 -8.70 9.86
CA PRO A 323 -1.84 -9.34 10.02
C PRO A 323 -2.17 -9.68 11.48
N ASP A 324 -1.19 -9.70 12.40
CA ASP A 324 -1.34 -10.10 13.80
C ASP A 324 -1.79 -8.97 14.74
N TRP A 325 -2.35 -7.90 14.22
CA TRP A 325 -2.79 -6.74 15.00
C TRP A 325 -3.65 -7.13 16.21
N GLY A 326 -4.74 -7.85 15.99
CA GLY A 326 -5.69 -8.22 17.04
C GLY A 326 -5.04 -9.10 18.10
N THR A 327 -4.26 -10.10 17.70
CA THR A 327 -3.59 -11.03 18.61
C THR A 327 -2.46 -10.33 19.40
N LYS A 328 -1.71 -9.42 18.78
CA LYS A 328 -0.67 -8.63 19.47
C LYS A 328 -1.27 -7.68 20.50
N ILE A 329 -2.36 -7.00 20.17
CA ILE A 329 -3.07 -6.14 21.14
C ILE A 329 -3.62 -6.97 22.30
N ALA A 330 -4.25 -8.11 22.03
CA ALA A 330 -4.77 -9.02 23.05
C ALA A 330 -3.66 -9.54 23.98
N ALA A 331 -2.45 -9.74 23.48
CA ALA A 331 -1.29 -10.15 24.24
C ALA A 331 -0.57 -8.99 24.99
N GLY A 332 -1.08 -7.74 24.90
CA GLY A 332 -0.41 -6.57 25.48
C GLY A 332 0.86 -6.15 24.73
N LYS A 333 1.04 -6.59 23.48
CA LYS A 333 2.22 -6.40 22.65
C LYS A 333 1.95 -5.43 21.48
N ALA A 334 1.19 -4.39 21.71
CA ALA A 334 0.86 -3.40 20.67
C ALA A 334 2.12 -2.72 20.08
N CYS A 335 3.21 -2.60 20.87
CA CYS A 335 4.49 -2.08 20.40
C CYS A 335 5.21 -3.01 19.41
N ASP A 336 4.84 -4.29 19.33
CA ASP A 336 5.43 -5.26 18.40
C ASP A 336 4.75 -5.22 17.01
N ILE A 337 3.74 -4.38 16.84
CA ILE A 337 3.04 -4.22 15.57
C ILE A 337 3.97 -3.54 14.54
N ARG A 338 4.17 -4.20 13.39
CA ARG A 338 4.87 -3.62 12.24
C ARG A 338 3.94 -2.63 11.53
N ARG A 339 4.24 -1.35 11.65
CA ARG A 339 3.38 -0.29 11.14
C ARG A 339 3.54 -0.08 9.64
N CYS A 340 2.42 0.19 8.95
CA CYS A 340 2.44 0.59 7.54
C CYS A 340 3.13 1.94 7.37
N ILE A 341 4.01 2.05 6.37
CA ILE A 341 4.71 3.29 5.98
C ILE A 341 4.04 4.02 4.82
N SER A 342 2.87 3.60 4.42
CA SER A 342 2.09 4.24 3.34
C SER A 342 2.86 4.41 2.01
N CYS A 343 3.79 3.52 1.68
CA CYS A 343 4.62 3.62 0.46
C CYS A 343 3.85 3.32 -0.83
N ASN A 344 2.71 2.66 -0.75
CA ASN A 344 1.84 2.23 -1.85
C ASN A 344 2.46 1.26 -2.87
N LYS A 345 3.75 0.95 -2.82
CA LYS A 345 4.45 0.17 -3.86
C LYS A 345 3.96 -1.27 -3.99
N GLY A 346 3.94 -2.05 -2.90
CA GLY A 346 3.54 -3.46 -2.93
C GLY A 346 2.02 -3.67 -3.02
N CYS A 347 1.24 -2.68 -2.66
CA CYS A 347 -0.23 -2.75 -2.68
C CYS A 347 -0.82 -1.98 -3.88
N THR A 348 -0.94 -0.67 -3.80
CA THR A 348 -1.63 0.14 -4.81
C THR A 348 -0.97 0.08 -6.17
N ASP A 349 0.35 0.31 -6.25
CA ASP A 349 1.08 0.27 -7.52
C ASP A 349 1.09 -1.12 -8.14
N ALA A 350 1.19 -2.19 -7.32
CA ALA A 350 1.14 -3.55 -7.82
C ALA A 350 -0.19 -3.82 -8.54
N ILE A 351 -1.32 -3.46 -7.93
CA ILE A 351 -2.65 -3.63 -8.54
C ILE A 351 -2.79 -2.79 -9.81
N GLN A 352 -2.34 -1.53 -9.80
CA GLN A 352 -2.37 -0.68 -11.00
C GLN A 352 -1.51 -1.25 -12.15
N ASN A 353 -0.43 -1.95 -11.83
CA ASN A 353 0.42 -2.64 -12.80
C ASN A 353 -0.03 -4.09 -13.08
N ARG A 354 -1.28 -4.45 -12.75
CA ARG A 354 -1.86 -5.79 -12.96
C ARG A 354 -1.04 -6.91 -12.30
N GLN A 355 -0.42 -6.60 -11.18
CA GLN A 355 0.22 -7.56 -10.30
C GLN A 355 -0.68 -7.78 -9.08
N PHE A 356 -0.43 -8.84 -8.33
CA PHE A 356 -1.16 -9.08 -7.09
C PHE A 356 -0.64 -8.23 -5.93
N LEU A 357 -1.52 -7.96 -4.98
CA LEU A 357 -1.27 -7.20 -3.77
C LEU A 357 -0.21 -7.88 -2.88
N SER A 358 0.75 -7.09 -2.40
CA SER A 358 1.75 -7.51 -1.42
C SER A 358 2.18 -6.33 -0.54
N CYS A 359 3.05 -6.58 0.44
CA CYS A 359 3.62 -5.52 1.27
C CYS A 359 5.15 -5.52 1.21
N VAL A 360 5.75 -4.35 1.06
CA VAL A 360 7.23 -4.21 1.01
C VAL A 360 7.89 -4.52 2.36
N LEU A 361 7.16 -4.41 3.47
CA LEU A 361 7.65 -4.70 4.82
C LEU A 361 7.32 -6.11 5.32
N ASN A 362 6.43 -6.82 4.64
CA ASN A 362 5.95 -8.14 5.05
C ASN A 362 6.15 -9.15 3.92
N ALA A 363 7.20 -9.95 4.02
CA ALA A 363 7.55 -10.94 3.01
C ALA A 363 6.50 -12.05 2.84
N GLU A 364 5.70 -12.32 3.86
CA GLU A 364 4.63 -13.34 3.83
C GLU A 364 3.38 -12.86 3.09
N ASN A 365 3.14 -11.52 3.05
CA ASN A 365 1.91 -10.99 2.48
C ASN A 365 1.79 -11.27 0.97
N GLY A 366 0.72 -11.95 0.60
CA GLY A 366 0.48 -12.49 -0.75
C GLY A 366 1.13 -13.85 -1.00
N TYR A 367 1.78 -14.43 0.02
CA TYR A 367 2.47 -15.73 -0.04
C TYR A 367 2.16 -16.60 1.18
N GLU A 368 1.02 -16.38 1.84
CA GLU A 368 0.65 -17.01 3.11
C GLU A 368 0.64 -18.55 3.06
N ASN A 369 0.42 -19.13 1.88
CA ASN A 369 0.43 -20.57 1.68
C ASN A 369 1.84 -21.18 1.49
N THR A 370 2.83 -20.35 1.19
CA THR A 370 4.19 -20.82 0.82
C THR A 370 5.28 -20.23 1.70
N ARG A 371 4.98 -19.15 2.43
CA ARG A 371 5.91 -18.49 3.33
C ARG A 371 5.35 -18.49 4.75
N SER A 372 6.09 -19.13 5.65
CA SER A 372 5.83 -19.09 7.09
C SER A 372 7.13 -19.39 7.84
N ILE A 373 7.31 -18.71 8.96
CA ILE A 373 8.48 -18.96 9.83
C ILE A 373 8.25 -20.26 10.60
N GLN A 374 9.02 -21.29 10.26
CA GLN A 374 9.00 -22.58 10.93
C GLN A 374 10.25 -22.76 11.80
N PRO A 375 10.16 -23.48 12.94
CA PRO A 375 11.35 -23.85 13.71
C PRO A 375 12.40 -24.54 12.83
N ALA A 376 13.67 -24.21 13.01
CA ALA A 376 14.76 -24.86 12.30
C ALA A 376 14.91 -26.31 12.77
N ALA A 377 15.22 -27.20 11.84
CA ALA A 377 15.49 -28.62 12.16
C ALA A 377 16.70 -28.76 13.10
N GLN A 378 17.70 -27.90 12.94
CA GLN A 378 18.91 -27.87 13.75
C GLN A 378 19.25 -26.41 14.10
N LYS A 379 19.48 -26.16 15.40
CA LYS A 379 19.97 -24.85 15.87
C LYS A 379 21.41 -24.64 15.38
N LYS A 380 21.68 -23.46 14.82
CA LYS A 380 23.00 -23.02 14.36
C LYS A 380 23.40 -21.70 15.01
N LYS A 381 24.70 -21.46 15.08
CA LYS A 381 25.27 -20.16 15.44
C LYS A 381 25.51 -19.34 14.17
N ILE A 382 24.77 -18.25 14.00
CA ILE A 382 24.70 -17.47 12.76
C ILE A 382 25.23 -16.07 12.99
N ALA A 383 26.14 -15.62 12.10
CA ALA A 383 26.54 -14.21 12.04
C ALA A 383 25.76 -13.49 10.94
N VAL A 384 25.26 -12.29 11.26
CA VAL A 384 24.68 -11.36 10.28
C VAL A 384 25.56 -10.12 10.22
N LEU A 385 26.03 -9.77 9.03
CA LEU A 385 26.92 -8.62 8.81
C LEU A 385 26.12 -7.46 8.20
N GLY A 386 25.90 -6.41 8.98
CA GLY A 386 25.17 -5.21 8.58
C GLY A 386 23.77 -5.12 9.20
N GLY A 387 23.49 -4.00 9.84
CA GLY A 387 22.24 -3.67 10.54
C GLY A 387 21.27 -2.84 9.69
N GLY A 388 21.32 -2.98 8.36
CA GLY A 388 20.32 -2.43 7.45
C GLY A 388 19.06 -3.30 7.37
N PRO A 389 18.04 -2.92 6.57
CA PRO A 389 16.74 -3.61 6.55
C PRO A 389 16.85 -5.11 6.20
N ALA A 390 17.75 -5.50 5.28
CA ALA A 390 17.97 -6.90 4.93
C ALA A 390 18.55 -7.71 6.11
N GLY A 391 19.59 -7.18 6.75
CA GLY A 391 20.22 -7.85 7.88
C GLY A 391 19.32 -7.92 9.11
N LEU A 392 18.57 -6.85 9.41
CA LEU A 392 17.59 -6.83 10.51
C LEU A 392 16.50 -7.88 10.29
N GLU A 393 15.90 -7.96 9.08
CA GLU A 393 14.87 -8.98 8.81
C GLU A 393 15.44 -10.40 8.85
N ALA A 394 16.63 -10.63 8.29
CA ALA A 394 17.29 -11.93 8.33
C ALA A 394 17.61 -12.36 9.77
N ALA A 395 18.16 -11.46 10.59
CA ALA A 395 18.47 -11.74 11.99
C ALA A 395 17.21 -12.08 12.79
N ARG A 396 16.13 -11.30 12.61
CA ARG A 396 14.84 -11.56 13.26
C ARG A 396 14.30 -12.93 12.89
N VAL A 397 14.23 -13.26 11.61
CA VAL A 397 13.66 -14.52 11.13
C VAL A 397 14.49 -15.71 11.60
N ALA A 398 15.83 -15.64 11.50
CA ALA A 398 16.71 -16.69 11.97
C ALA A 398 16.57 -16.93 13.49
N ALA A 399 16.47 -15.86 14.29
CA ALA A 399 16.26 -15.98 15.73
C ALA A 399 14.89 -16.59 16.07
N LEU A 400 13.82 -16.19 15.38
CA LEU A 400 12.48 -16.77 15.55
C LEU A 400 12.43 -18.27 15.16
N ARG A 401 13.31 -18.71 14.27
CA ARG A 401 13.46 -20.13 13.93
C ARG A 401 14.25 -20.92 14.99
N GLY A 402 14.83 -20.25 15.99
CA GLY A 402 15.54 -20.85 17.12
C GLY A 402 17.06 -20.87 16.98
N HIS A 403 17.65 -20.22 15.98
CA HIS A 403 19.09 -20.07 15.83
C HIS A 403 19.69 -19.13 16.88
N ASP A 404 20.99 -19.28 17.17
CA ASP A 404 21.79 -18.35 17.96
C ASP A 404 22.38 -17.28 17.01
N VAL A 405 21.83 -16.07 17.06
CA VAL A 405 22.10 -15.04 16.06
C VAL A 405 22.87 -13.88 16.67
N THR A 406 24.00 -13.53 16.06
CA THR A 406 24.76 -12.32 16.37
C THR A 406 24.79 -11.40 15.15
N LEU A 407 24.32 -10.18 15.30
CA LEU A 407 24.35 -9.14 14.26
C LEU A 407 25.51 -8.17 14.56
N PHE A 408 26.39 -7.98 13.58
CA PHE A 408 27.49 -7.01 13.61
C PHE A 408 27.16 -5.80 12.74
N GLU A 409 27.26 -4.62 13.30
CA GLU A 409 27.05 -3.35 12.60
C GLU A 409 28.29 -2.45 12.78
N LYS A 410 28.81 -1.92 11.67
CA LYS A 410 30.02 -1.08 11.66
C LYS A 410 29.84 0.27 12.34
N THR A 411 28.62 0.79 12.34
CA THR A 411 28.26 2.07 12.95
C THR A 411 27.69 1.89 14.36
N THR A 412 27.39 2.97 15.04
CA THR A 412 26.74 2.97 16.36
C THR A 412 25.21 3.00 16.27
N SER A 413 24.65 2.94 15.05
CA SER A 413 23.20 2.99 14.83
C SER A 413 22.75 1.92 13.84
N LEU A 414 21.62 1.27 14.13
CA LEU A 414 20.92 0.36 13.22
C LEU A 414 20.02 1.12 12.23
N GLY A 415 19.56 0.45 11.19
CA GLY A 415 18.64 0.98 10.18
C GLY A 415 19.29 1.17 8.81
N GLY A 416 20.62 1.30 8.73
CA GLY A 416 21.35 1.43 7.47
C GLY A 416 20.83 2.58 6.61
N GLN A 417 20.59 2.33 5.33
CA GLN A 417 20.10 3.34 4.39
C GLN A 417 18.73 3.94 4.73
N LEU A 418 17.89 3.28 5.55
CA LEU A 418 16.62 3.87 6.00
C LEU A 418 16.81 5.16 6.80
N ASN A 419 17.97 5.34 7.46
CA ASN A 419 18.29 6.54 8.23
C ASN A 419 18.49 7.78 7.33
N ILE A 420 18.89 7.61 6.09
CA ILE A 420 18.99 8.70 5.09
C ILE A 420 17.76 8.77 4.19
N ALA A 421 17.11 7.64 3.90
CA ALA A 421 15.90 7.60 3.09
C ALA A 421 14.70 8.31 3.77
N CYS A 422 14.73 8.52 5.09
CA CYS A 422 13.69 9.24 5.81
C CYS A 422 13.86 10.78 5.82
N VAL A 423 14.96 11.30 5.25
CA VAL A 423 15.32 12.73 5.32
C VAL A 423 14.59 13.60 4.29
N PRO A 424 14.41 13.16 3.03
CA PRO A 424 13.65 13.95 2.06
C PRO A 424 12.24 14.29 2.53
N PRO A 425 11.63 15.37 2.04
CA PRO A 425 10.27 15.75 2.39
C PRO A 425 9.27 14.59 2.26
N ARG A 426 8.35 14.48 3.21
CA ARG A 426 7.28 13.46 3.25
C ARG A 426 7.75 12.02 3.48
N LYS A 427 9.05 11.77 3.75
CA LYS A 427 9.62 10.42 3.93
C LYS A 427 9.83 10.03 5.41
N GLU A 428 9.37 10.80 6.37
CA GLU A 428 9.58 10.55 7.82
C GLU A 428 9.08 9.16 8.25
N GLU A 429 8.09 8.60 7.56
CA GLU A 429 7.55 7.26 7.83
C GLU A 429 8.56 6.14 7.58
N MET A 430 9.60 6.37 6.77
CA MET A 430 10.71 5.42 6.59
C MET A 430 11.51 5.22 7.89
N ARG A 431 11.60 6.25 8.75
CA ARG A 431 12.20 6.14 10.09
C ARG A 431 11.43 5.14 10.95
N ARG A 432 10.10 5.12 10.83
CA ARG A 432 9.23 4.18 11.53
C ARG A 432 9.51 2.74 11.13
N ALA A 433 9.74 2.48 9.83
CA ALA A 433 10.15 1.14 9.36
C ALA A 433 11.46 0.68 10.02
N ALA A 434 12.46 1.57 10.10
CA ALA A 434 13.71 1.25 10.79
C ALA A 434 13.49 0.93 12.27
N GLN A 435 12.69 1.75 12.98
CA GLN A 435 12.37 1.56 14.39
C GLN A 435 11.67 0.22 14.65
N ASP A 436 10.67 -0.13 13.83
CA ASP A 436 9.91 -1.37 13.99
C ASP A 436 10.78 -2.61 13.72
N LEU A 437 11.68 -2.55 12.71
CA LEU A 437 12.64 -3.63 12.45
C LEU A 437 13.65 -3.80 13.58
N ILE A 438 14.18 -2.70 14.12
CA ILE A 438 15.12 -2.72 15.27
C ILE A 438 14.43 -3.32 16.50
N HIS A 439 13.22 -2.85 16.80
CA HIS A 439 12.43 -3.36 17.92
C HIS A 439 12.19 -4.88 17.79
N ALA A 440 11.81 -5.32 16.59
CA ALA A 440 11.54 -6.73 16.34
C ALA A 440 12.80 -7.62 16.48
N VAL A 441 13.97 -7.14 16.10
CA VAL A 441 15.26 -7.82 16.29
C VAL A 441 15.62 -7.93 17.77
N CYS A 442 15.45 -6.85 18.54
CA CYS A 442 15.68 -6.86 19.99
C CYS A 442 14.76 -7.87 20.69
N ASN A 443 13.47 -7.88 20.34
CA ASN A 443 12.49 -8.80 20.93
C ASN A 443 12.71 -10.27 20.52
N ALA A 444 13.33 -10.52 19.36
CA ALA A 444 13.71 -11.86 18.94
C ALA A 444 14.95 -12.42 19.68
N GLY A 445 15.61 -11.62 20.51
CA GLY A 445 16.77 -12.04 21.30
C GLY A 445 18.07 -12.12 20.50
N VAL A 446 18.22 -11.34 19.44
CA VAL A 446 19.46 -11.26 18.65
C VAL A 446 20.56 -10.54 19.45
N HIS A 447 21.78 -11.08 19.45
CA HIS A 447 22.94 -10.41 20.03
C HIS A 447 23.44 -9.30 19.10
N LEU A 448 23.42 -8.05 19.58
CA LEU A 448 23.82 -6.87 18.81
C LEU A 448 25.26 -6.44 19.14
N CYS A 449 26.14 -6.41 18.13
CA CYS A 449 27.52 -5.96 18.23
C CYS A 449 27.71 -4.69 17.40
N MET A 450 27.52 -3.53 18.04
CA MET A 450 27.58 -2.21 17.42
C MET A 450 29.00 -1.68 17.33
N GLY A 451 29.30 -0.83 16.32
CA GLY A 451 30.63 -0.25 16.11
C GLY A 451 31.70 -1.30 15.73
N GLN A 452 31.27 -2.44 15.19
CA GLN A 452 32.16 -3.57 14.96
C GLN A 452 32.02 -4.15 13.55
N THR A 453 33.16 -4.36 12.90
CA THR A 453 33.27 -5.19 11.69
C THR A 453 33.94 -6.52 12.04
N ARG A 454 33.75 -7.52 11.20
CA ARG A 454 34.39 -8.83 11.33
C ARG A 454 34.95 -9.29 10.00
N THR A 455 36.16 -9.86 10.03
CA THR A 455 36.72 -10.57 8.86
C THR A 455 36.24 -12.03 8.85
N ALA A 456 36.43 -12.69 7.71
CA ALA A 456 36.07 -14.09 7.55
C ALA A 456 36.82 -15.00 8.55
N GLU A 457 38.10 -14.74 8.82
CA GLU A 457 38.91 -15.47 9.80
C GLU A 457 38.35 -15.31 11.19
N GLN A 458 38.01 -14.08 11.61
CA GLN A 458 37.44 -13.81 12.94
C GLN A 458 36.11 -14.54 13.14
N LEU A 459 35.26 -14.62 12.12
CA LEU A 459 33.98 -15.33 12.16
C LEU A 459 34.17 -16.83 12.25
N LYS A 460 35.10 -17.39 11.46
CA LYS A 460 35.49 -18.80 11.53
C LYS A 460 35.99 -19.17 12.92
N ASP A 461 36.96 -18.40 13.45
CA ASP A 461 37.59 -18.67 14.74
C ASP A 461 36.60 -18.51 15.91
N ALA A 462 35.57 -17.68 15.76
CA ALA A 462 34.46 -17.54 16.72
C ALA A 462 33.42 -18.68 16.62
N GLY A 463 33.57 -19.61 15.69
CA GLY A 463 32.75 -20.80 15.56
C GLY A 463 31.34 -20.54 14.99
N PHE A 464 31.19 -19.56 14.10
CA PHE A 464 29.95 -19.38 13.36
C PHE A 464 29.80 -20.48 12.30
N GLU A 465 28.59 -21.03 12.17
CA GLU A 465 28.26 -22.14 11.27
C GLU A 465 27.64 -21.67 9.95
N ALA A 466 27.16 -20.43 9.90
CA ALA A 466 26.69 -19.75 8.69
C ALA A 466 26.86 -18.23 8.85
N VAL A 467 27.06 -17.55 7.73
CA VAL A 467 27.19 -16.08 7.68
C VAL A 467 26.20 -15.49 6.67
N ILE A 468 25.43 -14.52 7.10
CA ILE A 468 24.56 -13.70 6.24
C ILE A 468 25.26 -12.38 5.97
N ASN A 469 25.68 -12.18 4.72
CA ASN A 469 26.34 -10.96 4.27
C ASN A 469 25.27 -9.94 3.83
N ALA A 470 24.98 -8.94 4.66
CA ALA A 470 24.04 -7.85 4.43
C ALA A 470 24.73 -6.47 4.54
N VAL A 471 26.00 -6.37 4.16
CA VAL A 471 26.83 -5.15 4.28
C VAL A 471 26.37 -3.98 3.38
N GLY A 472 25.35 -4.21 2.53
CA GLY A 472 24.68 -3.18 1.75
C GLY A 472 25.52 -2.66 0.57
N ALA A 473 25.31 -1.36 0.28
CA ALA A 473 25.93 -0.69 -0.85
C ALA A 473 26.45 0.71 -0.45
N HIS A 474 27.18 1.33 -1.36
CA HIS A 474 27.61 2.73 -1.31
C HIS A 474 27.23 3.45 -2.61
N SER A 475 27.21 4.78 -2.59
CA SER A 475 26.90 5.61 -3.75
C SER A 475 27.87 5.37 -4.89
N ALA A 476 27.37 5.25 -6.11
CA ALA A 476 28.19 5.07 -7.29
C ALA A 476 28.75 6.40 -7.79
N ALA A 477 30.06 6.43 -8.06
CA ALA A 477 30.75 7.55 -8.65
C ALA A 477 31.34 7.13 -10.01
N PRO A 478 30.72 7.51 -11.15
CA PRO A 478 31.24 7.18 -12.48
C PRO A 478 32.48 8.04 -12.81
N ARG A 479 33.32 7.53 -13.68
CA ARG A 479 34.50 8.29 -14.15
C ARG A 479 34.06 9.34 -15.18
N ILE A 480 33.76 10.54 -14.70
CA ILE A 480 33.43 11.72 -15.52
C ILE A 480 34.51 12.79 -15.23
N PRO A 481 35.08 13.50 -16.23
CA PRO A 481 36.01 14.59 -16.01
C PRO A 481 35.47 15.62 -15.02
N GLY A 482 36.28 16.03 -14.05
CA GLY A 482 35.93 16.99 -13.02
C GLY A 482 35.20 16.42 -11.79
N ILE A 483 35.01 15.10 -11.68
CA ILE A 483 34.28 14.48 -10.55
C ILE A 483 34.94 14.73 -9.18
N ASP A 484 36.27 14.91 -9.15
CA ASP A 484 37.03 15.16 -7.91
C ASP A 484 37.04 16.65 -7.52
N SER A 485 36.29 17.51 -8.22
CA SER A 485 36.22 18.94 -7.92
C SER A 485 35.56 19.20 -6.57
N VAL A 486 36.00 20.26 -5.88
CA VAL A 486 35.53 20.58 -4.51
C VAL A 486 34.06 20.93 -4.40
N ASN A 487 33.42 21.29 -5.51
CA ASN A 487 31.98 21.58 -5.61
C ASN A 487 31.13 20.35 -5.94
N VAL A 488 31.73 19.16 -6.06
CA VAL A 488 31.01 17.90 -6.29
C VAL A 488 30.73 17.21 -4.95
N ALA A 489 29.45 16.94 -4.68
CA ALA A 489 28.97 16.31 -3.46
C ALA A 489 28.24 15.01 -3.78
N ASP A 490 28.15 14.13 -2.79
CA ASP A 490 27.40 12.88 -2.86
C ASP A 490 26.01 13.06 -2.26
N ALA A 491 24.95 12.61 -2.95
CA ALA A 491 23.57 12.76 -2.50
C ALA A 491 23.31 12.11 -1.14
N TRP A 492 23.91 10.93 -0.86
CA TRP A 492 23.73 10.26 0.43
C TRP A 492 24.39 11.04 1.57
N LYS A 493 25.57 11.62 1.32
CA LYS A 493 26.28 12.47 2.31
C LYS A 493 25.57 13.80 2.53
N VAL A 494 24.97 14.38 1.48
CA VAL A 494 24.13 15.57 1.61
C VAL A 494 22.91 15.29 2.47
N LEU A 495 22.20 14.19 2.22
CA LEU A 495 21.05 13.77 3.02
C LEU A 495 21.44 13.36 4.45
N ALA A 496 22.63 12.79 4.64
CA ALA A 496 23.17 12.47 5.97
C ALA A 496 23.62 13.73 6.76
N GLY A 497 23.69 14.90 6.10
CA GLY A 497 24.19 16.13 6.70
C GLY A 497 25.72 16.22 6.81
N GLU A 498 26.44 15.29 6.18
CA GLU A 498 27.91 15.23 6.15
C GLU A 498 28.53 16.20 5.13
N GLN A 499 27.77 16.55 4.09
CA GLN A 499 28.14 17.54 3.10
C GLN A 499 27.03 18.60 2.98
N GLN A 500 27.42 19.87 2.88
CA GLN A 500 26.49 20.99 2.71
C GLN A 500 26.64 21.59 1.33
N VAL A 501 25.50 21.89 0.70
CA VAL A 501 25.42 22.58 -0.60
C VAL A 501 24.39 23.70 -0.50
N TYR A 502 24.59 24.78 -1.26
CA TYR A 502 23.76 25.98 -1.26
C TYR A 502 23.82 26.68 -2.61
N GLY A 503 23.02 27.72 -2.80
CA GLY A 503 22.99 28.47 -4.06
C GLY A 503 22.32 27.69 -5.18
N THR A 504 22.95 27.62 -6.34
CA THR A 504 22.46 26.91 -7.52
C THR A 504 23.07 25.51 -7.55
N VAL A 505 22.23 24.46 -7.59
CA VAL A 505 22.65 23.06 -7.46
C VAL A 505 22.18 22.24 -8.66
N ALA A 506 23.10 21.54 -9.31
CA ALA A 506 22.78 20.54 -10.33
C ALA A 506 22.78 19.13 -9.68
N VAL A 507 21.63 18.46 -9.67
CA VAL A 507 21.50 17.07 -9.21
C VAL A 507 21.63 16.15 -10.43
N ILE A 508 22.61 15.24 -10.38
CA ILE A 508 22.93 14.33 -11.47
C ILE A 508 22.36 12.95 -11.21
N GLY A 509 21.43 12.55 -12.09
CA GLY A 509 20.62 11.34 -11.96
C GLY A 509 19.22 11.68 -11.48
N GLY A 510 18.24 11.53 -12.36
CA GLY A 510 16.81 11.77 -12.12
C GLY A 510 16.05 10.52 -11.69
N GLY A 511 16.73 9.54 -11.09
CA GLY A 511 16.06 8.42 -10.39
C GLY A 511 15.39 8.88 -9.09
N MET A 512 14.80 7.95 -8.33
CA MET A 512 14.10 8.28 -7.08
C MET A 512 14.98 9.07 -6.10
N VAL A 513 16.20 8.60 -5.82
CA VAL A 513 17.12 9.27 -4.87
C VAL A 513 17.46 10.69 -5.33
N GLY A 514 17.74 10.88 -6.62
CA GLY A 514 18.06 12.21 -7.15
C GLY A 514 16.87 13.14 -7.10
N CYS A 515 15.69 12.67 -7.47
CA CYS A 515 14.48 13.48 -7.42
C CYS A 515 14.11 13.86 -5.97
N GLU A 516 14.22 12.95 -5.01
CA GLU A 516 13.99 13.24 -3.60
C GLU A 516 15.03 14.19 -3.02
N THR A 517 16.31 14.06 -3.42
CA THR A 517 17.37 14.98 -3.02
C THR A 517 17.15 16.37 -3.61
N ALA A 518 16.72 16.46 -4.87
CA ALA A 518 16.38 17.73 -5.51
C ALA A 518 15.23 18.45 -4.78
N GLU A 519 14.17 17.73 -4.45
CA GLU A 519 13.06 18.28 -3.65
C GLU A 519 13.56 18.77 -2.28
N TYR A 520 14.39 17.97 -1.60
CA TYR A 520 14.96 18.32 -0.30
C TYR A 520 15.77 19.62 -0.34
N LEU A 521 16.60 19.79 -1.37
CA LEU A 521 17.42 20.99 -1.56
C LEU A 521 16.58 22.21 -1.94
N ALA A 522 15.62 22.02 -2.85
CA ALA A 522 14.74 23.10 -3.31
C ALA A 522 13.83 23.61 -2.17
N ALA A 523 13.30 22.71 -1.33
CA ALA A 523 12.55 23.08 -0.13
C ALA A 523 13.38 23.86 0.91
N ARG A 524 14.72 23.82 0.82
CA ARG A 524 15.66 24.57 1.65
C ARG A 524 16.18 25.87 1.00
N GLY A 525 15.62 26.22 -0.15
CA GLY A 525 15.91 27.49 -0.84
C GLY A 525 17.03 27.44 -1.88
N CYS A 526 17.55 26.25 -2.21
CA CYS A 526 18.45 26.10 -3.35
C CYS A 526 17.69 26.27 -4.67
N LYS A 527 18.34 26.84 -5.70
CA LYS A 527 17.89 26.74 -7.09
C LYS A 527 18.38 25.42 -7.66
N VAL A 528 17.47 24.52 -8.01
CA VAL A 528 17.84 23.15 -8.35
C VAL A 528 17.52 22.82 -9.80
N SER A 529 18.48 22.18 -10.48
CA SER A 529 18.30 21.55 -11.79
C SER A 529 18.53 20.04 -11.65
N VAL A 530 17.62 19.21 -12.17
CA VAL A 530 17.77 17.75 -12.23
C VAL A 530 18.17 17.35 -13.64
N ILE A 531 19.31 16.66 -13.77
CA ILE A 531 19.88 16.23 -15.05
C ILE A 531 19.79 14.71 -15.13
N GLU A 532 19.08 14.20 -16.15
CA GLU A 532 18.84 12.76 -16.36
C GLU A 532 19.12 12.35 -17.80
N MET A 533 19.89 11.27 -17.96
CA MET A 533 20.22 10.73 -19.29
C MET A 533 19.04 10.02 -19.99
N MET A 534 18.12 9.49 -19.20
CA MET A 534 16.90 8.86 -19.72
C MET A 534 15.87 9.93 -20.11
N ASP A 535 14.84 9.50 -20.85
CA ASP A 535 13.77 10.38 -21.37
C ASP A 535 12.79 10.90 -20.30
N LYS A 536 12.88 10.34 -19.08
CA LYS A 536 11.99 10.69 -17.96
C LYS A 536 12.74 10.70 -16.64
N ILE A 537 12.39 11.66 -15.78
CA ILE A 537 12.79 11.67 -14.37
C ILE A 537 11.81 10.85 -13.53
N ALA A 538 12.23 10.50 -12.32
CA ALA A 538 11.46 9.75 -11.33
C ALA A 538 10.87 8.44 -11.88
N ALA A 539 11.55 7.80 -12.84
CA ALA A 539 11.16 6.51 -13.36
C ALA A 539 11.15 5.46 -12.23
N GLY A 540 10.00 4.78 -12.05
CA GLY A 540 9.80 3.81 -10.95
C GLY A 540 9.34 4.41 -9.62
N GLU A 541 9.04 5.73 -9.56
CA GLU A 541 8.33 6.29 -8.40
C GLU A 541 6.87 5.79 -8.37
N SER A 542 6.29 5.72 -7.16
CA SER A 542 4.90 5.35 -7.00
C SER A 542 3.98 6.28 -7.78
N THR A 543 3.01 5.71 -8.48
CA THR A 543 1.99 6.45 -9.24
C THR A 543 1.19 7.42 -8.37
N THR A 544 1.12 7.16 -7.06
CA THR A 544 0.44 8.02 -6.08
C THR A 544 1.34 9.11 -5.49
N ILE A 545 2.67 8.96 -5.56
CA ILE A 545 3.65 9.94 -5.06
C ILE A 545 4.07 10.90 -6.17
N LEU A 546 4.28 10.39 -7.39
CA LEU A 546 4.79 11.15 -8.52
C LEU A 546 4.05 12.47 -8.80
N PRO A 547 2.69 12.54 -8.78
CA PRO A 547 1.99 13.79 -9.00
C PRO A 547 2.36 14.89 -7.99
N THR A 548 2.46 14.52 -6.71
CA THR A 548 2.84 15.47 -5.64
C THR A 548 4.29 15.92 -5.78
N LEU A 549 5.21 15.02 -6.15
CA LEU A 549 6.60 15.37 -6.41
C LEU A 549 6.73 16.41 -7.54
N LEU A 550 6.03 16.18 -8.65
CA LEU A 550 6.06 17.09 -9.81
C LEU A 550 5.39 18.45 -9.51
N GLU A 551 4.34 18.46 -8.71
CA GLU A 551 3.70 19.71 -8.25
C GLU A 551 4.64 20.52 -7.34
N ASN A 552 5.37 19.85 -6.43
CA ASN A 552 6.39 20.47 -5.59
C ASN A 552 7.54 21.01 -6.42
N TYR A 553 7.98 20.29 -7.46
CA TYR A 553 8.98 20.78 -8.40
C TYR A 553 8.55 22.08 -9.07
N LYS A 554 7.31 22.13 -9.53
CA LYS A 554 6.73 23.37 -10.09
C LYS A 554 6.69 24.49 -9.06
N THR A 555 6.28 24.19 -7.82
CA THR A 555 6.19 25.17 -6.73
C THR A 555 7.56 25.72 -6.33
N TYR A 556 8.58 24.88 -6.27
CA TYR A 556 9.96 25.28 -5.91
C TYR A 556 10.79 25.77 -7.10
N GLY A 557 10.27 25.70 -8.32
CA GLY A 557 10.99 26.09 -9.52
C GLY A 557 12.15 25.15 -9.87
N VAL A 558 12.02 23.84 -9.63
CA VAL A 558 13.03 22.86 -10.01
C VAL A 558 13.02 22.66 -11.52
N GLU A 559 14.16 22.95 -12.15
CA GLU A 559 14.37 22.74 -13.58
C GLU A 559 14.67 21.26 -13.87
N GLN A 560 14.16 20.76 -15.01
CA GLN A 560 14.30 19.36 -15.37
C GLN A 560 14.95 19.24 -16.75
N TYR A 561 16.03 18.47 -16.84
CA TYR A 561 16.79 18.19 -18.04
C TYR A 561 16.80 16.67 -18.33
N PRO A 562 15.68 16.06 -18.76
CA PRO A 562 15.69 14.68 -19.24
C PRO A 562 16.40 14.57 -20.59
N SER A 563 16.87 13.38 -20.95
CA SER A 563 17.66 13.11 -22.16
C SER A 563 18.93 13.96 -22.26
N HIS A 564 19.58 14.27 -21.11
CA HIS A 564 20.83 14.98 -21.05
C HIS A 564 21.91 14.10 -20.41
N LYS A 565 22.90 13.70 -21.19
CA LYS A 565 24.03 12.88 -20.74
C LYS A 565 25.20 13.77 -20.32
N VAL A 566 25.61 13.69 -19.06
CA VAL A 566 26.73 14.47 -18.54
C VAL A 566 28.03 14.04 -19.17
N LYS A 567 28.84 15.01 -19.58
CA LYS A 567 30.17 14.87 -20.20
C LYS A 567 31.30 15.35 -19.29
N GLU A 568 31.09 16.45 -18.58
CA GLU A 568 32.12 17.11 -17.77
C GLU A 568 31.50 17.89 -16.61
N PHE A 569 32.16 17.87 -15.48
CA PHE A 569 31.88 18.73 -14.33
C PHE A 569 32.88 19.88 -14.27
N ARG A 570 32.40 21.11 -14.16
CA ARG A 570 33.18 22.34 -14.01
C ARG A 570 32.89 23.00 -12.67
N MET A 571 33.71 23.96 -12.29
CA MET A 571 33.53 24.69 -11.03
C MET A 571 32.26 25.55 -10.99
N ASP A 572 31.71 25.89 -12.14
CA ASP A 572 30.59 26.81 -12.31
C ASP A 572 29.46 26.23 -13.17
N ALA A 573 29.59 24.99 -13.66
CA ALA A 573 28.60 24.39 -14.56
C ALA A 573 28.75 22.88 -14.71
N VAL A 574 27.70 22.23 -15.23
CA VAL A 574 27.71 20.88 -15.79
C VAL A 574 27.58 20.95 -17.31
N VAL A 575 28.47 20.27 -18.03
CA VAL A 575 28.40 20.13 -19.49
C VAL A 575 27.72 18.82 -19.84
N CYS A 576 26.67 18.89 -20.63
CA CYS A 576 25.85 17.76 -21.06
C CYS A 576 25.77 17.68 -22.58
N GLU A 577 25.41 16.51 -23.08
CA GLU A 577 24.95 16.28 -24.45
C GLU A 577 23.47 15.95 -24.41
N ASN A 578 22.66 16.69 -25.15
CA ASN A 578 21.21 16.44 -25.25
C ASN A 578 20.90 15.32 -26.27
N LYS A 579 19.62 14.98 -26.43
CA LYS A 579 19.14 13.93 -27.35
C LYS A 579 19.53 14.15 -28.82
N ASP A 580 19.79 15.39 -29.22
CA ASP A 580 20.14 15.77 -30.59
C ASP A 580 21.66 15.80 -30.80
N GLY A 581 22.46 15.44 -29.77
CA GLY A 581 23.94 15.47 -29.79
C GLY A 581 24.53 16.86 -29.58
N ALA A 582 23.69 17.86 -29.27
CA ALA A 582 24.18 19.21 -29.00
C ALA A 582 24.71 19.34 -27.56
N GLU A 583 25.81 20.09 -27.40
CA GLU A 583 26.34 20.42 -26.09
C GLU A 583 25.49 21.48 -25.40
N VAL A 584 25.15 21.24 -24.14
CA VAL A 584 24.38 22.12 -23.27
C VAL A 584 25.17 22.34 -21.98
N THR A 585 25.40 23.60 -21.63
CA THR A 585 26.05 23.97 -20.37
C THR A 585 25.01 24.47 -19.37
N ILE A 586 24.92 23.82 -18.21
CA ILE A 586 23.95 24.12 -17.15
C ILE A 586 24.74 24.75 -15.99
N PRO A 587 24.54 26.05 -15.70
CA PRO A 587 25.27 26.75 -14.64
C PRO A 587 24.87 26.23 -13.25
N CYS A 588 25.84 26.04 -12.36
CA CYS A 588 25.60 25.67 -10.96
C CYS A 588 26.81 25.97 -10.08
N ASP A 589 26.55 26.24 -8.79
CA ASP A 589 27.62 26.41 -7.78
C ASP A 589 28.06 25.05 -7.23
N TYR A 590 27.12 24.09 -7.10
CA TYR A 590 27.36 22.74 -6.60
C TYR A 590 26.75 21.69 -7.51
N ILE A 591 27.39 20.52 -7.51
CA ILE A 591 26.97 19.33 -8.24
C ILE A 591 26.72 18.22 -7.23
N VAL A 592 25.53 17.61 -7.25
CA VAL A 592 25.17 16.51 -6.34
C VAL A 592 24.94 15.23 -7.13
N LEU A 593 25.77 14.22 -6.86
CA LEU A 593 25.73 12.95 -7.57
C LEU A 593 24.70 12.00 -6.95
N ALA A 594 23.72 11.55 -7.76
CA ALA A 594 22.71 10.55 -7.42
C ALA A 594 22.63 9.46 -8.51
N MET A 595 23.79 8.95 -8.92
CA MET A 595 23.97 8.09 -10.10
C MET A 595 23.91 6.60 -9.79
N GLY A 596 23.13 6.21 -8.76
CA GLY A 596 22.92 4.84 -8.33
C GLY A 596 23.87 4.39 -7.21
N ALA A 597 23.91 3.08 -6.98
CA ALA A 597 24.69 2.48 -5.90
C ALA A 597 25.43 1.24 -6.37
N ARG A 598 26.52 0.88 -5.68
CA ARG A 598 27.31 -0.33 -5.89
C ARG A 598 27.39 -1.11 -4.60
N SER A 599 27.26 -2.44 -4.69
CA SER A 599 27.40 -3.34 -3.56
C SER A 599 28.75 -3.17 -2.87
N ASN A 600 28.73 -3.23 -1.54
CA ASN A 600 29.94 -3.35 -0.75
C ASN A 600 30.48 -4.78 -0.85
N GLU A 601 31.79 -4.90 -0.85
CA GLU A 601 32.48 -6.20 -0.90
C GLU A 601 32.68 -6.76 0.50
N PHE A 602 32.60 -8.09 0.62
CA PHE A 602 33.01 -8.86 1.77
C PHE A 602 33.84 -10.06 1.29
N ASP A 603 35.08 -10.13 1.73
CA ASP A 603 35.95 -11.26 1.41
C ASP A 603 35.56 -12.48 2.23
N ALA A 604 34.97 -13.48 1.58
CA ALA A 604 34.47 -14.71 2.19
C ALA A 604 35.46 -15.89 2.14
N ALA A 605 36.63 -15.72 1.51
CA ALA A 605 37.53 -16.81 1.15
C ALA A 605 37.89 -17.75 2.32
N ALA A 606 38.14 -17.22 3.50
CA ALA A 606 38.49 -18.02 4.68
C ALA A 606 37.29 -18.86 5.22
N LEU A 607 36.05 -18.38 5.05
CA LEU A 607 34.84 -19.12 5.42
C LEU A 607 34.55 -20.21 4.38
N GLU A 608 34.65 -19.89 3.11
CA GLU A 608 34.46 -20.84 2.00
C GLU A 608 35.45 -21.99 2.08
N ALA A 609 36.73 -21.69 2.34
CA ALA A 609 37.79 -22.71 2.53
C ALA A 609 37.50 -23.61 3.76
N ALA A 610 36.78 -23.11 4.75
CA ALA A 610 36.34 -23.87 5.93
C ALA A 610 35.00 -24.60 5.73
N GLY A 611 34.37 -24.49 4.56
CA GLY A 611 33.05 -25.07 4.28
C GLY A 611 31.89 -24.37 5.01
N ILE A 612 32.09 -23.14 5.48
CA ILE A 612 31.05 -22.33 6.16
C ILE A 612 30.29 -21.52 5.09
N PRO A 613 28.98 -21.73 4.94
CA PRO A 613 28.20 -21.05 3.90
C PRO A 613 28.06 -19.55 4.18
N VAL A 614 28.21 -18.75 3.11
CA VAL A 614 28.02 -17.29 3.14
C VAL A 614 26.91 -16.92 2.17
N TYR A 615 25.89 -16.20 2.68
CA TYR A 615 24.71 -15.79 1.91
C TYR A 615 24.69 -14.28 1.75
N ALA A 616 24.91 -13.77 0.55
CA ALA A 616 24.78 -12.35 0.25
C ALA A 616 23.30 -11.99 0.04
N ILE A 617 22.80 -10.95 0.73
CA ILE A 617 21.41 -10.51 0.68
C ILE A 617 21.29 -8.98 0.52
N GLY A 618 20.10 -8.53 0.09
CA GLY A 618 19.83 -7.12 -0.16
C GLY A 618 20.83 -6.53 -1.16
N ASP A 619 21.26 -5.33 -0.92
CA ASP A 619 22.19 -4.62 -1.80
C ASP A 619 23.59 -5.24 -1.87
N ALA A 620 23.96 -6.08 -0.92
CA ALA A 620 25.24 -6.82 -0.94
C ALA A 620 25.24 -7.96 -1.97
N ALA A 621 24.08 -8.35 -2.50
CA ALA A 621 23.97 -9.45 -3.48
C ALA A 621 24.28 -9.04 -4.94
N GLY A 622 25.07 -7.98 -5.15
CA GLY A 622 25.57 -7.56 -6.45
C GLY A 622 24.72 -6.51 -7.19
N LYS A 623 23.47 -6.28 -6.78
CA LYS A 623 22.61 -5.25 -7.36
C LYS A 623 21.82 -4.54 -6.26
N ALA A 624 22.09 -3.25 -6.12
CA ALA A 624 21.28 -2.40 -5.25
C ALA A 624 19.83 -2.31 -5.74
N ALA A 625 18.88 -2.41 -4.82
CA ALA A 625 17.46 -2.44 -5.10
C ALA A 625 16.67 -1.67 -4.02
N ASP A 626 15.40 -1.98 -3.82
CA ASP A 626 14.54 -1.31 -2.86
C ASP A 626 14.38 -2.07 -1.53
N ILE A 627 13.63 -1.48 -0.61
CA ILE A 627 13.33 -2.08 0.69
C ILE A 627 12.60 -3.42 0.57
N SER A 628 11.77 -3.61 -0.47
CA SER A 628 11.06 -4.87 -0.70
C SER A 628 12.02 -6.02 -0.97
N ASN A 629 13.05 -5.77 -1.80
CA ASN A 629 14.11 -6.72 -2.07
C ASN A 629 14.92 -7.03 -0.80
N ALA A 630 15.25 -6.01 -0.01
CA ALA A 630 15.98 -6.18 1.24
C ALA A 630 15.21 -7.09 2.23
N ILE A 631 13.94 -6.82 2.46
CA ILE A 631 13.08 -7.61 3.36
C ILE A 631 12.90 -9.04 2.84
N ARG A 632 12.59 -9.23 1.55
CA ARG A 632 12.36 -10.56 0.97
C ARG A 632 13.61 -11.42 0.98
N THR A 633 14.75 -10.89 0.55
CA THR A 633 16.00 -11.67 0.54
C THR A 633 16.45 -12.03 1.97
N GLY A 634 16.26 -11.11 2.93
CA GLY A 634 16.53 -11.39 4.34
C GLY A 634 15.65 -12.51 4.88
N TYR A 635 14.34 -12.43 4.64
CA TYR A 635 13.37 -13.43 5.04
C TYR A 635 13.63 -14.80 4.40
N ASP A 636 13.73 -14.84 3.06
CA ASP A 636 13.86 -16.10 2.30
C ASP A 636 15.17 -16.82 2.66
N THR A 637 16.28 -16.10 2.79
CA THR A 637 17.57 -16.67 3.20
C THR A 637 17.52 -17.24 4.62
N ALA A 638 16.97 -16.50 5.56
CA ALA A 638 16.86 -16.99 6.93
C ALA A 638 15.92 -18.20 7.07
N CYS A 639 14.89 -18.32 6.21
CA CYS A 639 14.01 -19.49 6.18
C CYS A 639 14.68 -20.76 5.64
N GLN A 640 15.78 -20.65 4.90
CA GLN A 640 16.52 -21.78 4.34
C GLN A 640 17.59 -22.35 5.29
N LEU A 641 17.97 -21.63 6.34
CA LEU A 641 18.98 -22.02 7.32
C LEU A 641 18.46 -23.06 8.32
#